data_f8e9c9747b9ea2ed53ea7c74a9008798
#
_entry.id   f8e9c9747b9ea2ed53ea7c74a9008798
#
_cell.length_a   1.000
_cell.length_b   1.000
_cell.length_c   1.000
_cell.angle_alpha   90.00
_cell.angle_beta   90.00
_cell.angle_gamma   90.00
#
_symmetry.space_group_name_H-M   'P 1'
#
loop_
_entity.id
_entity.type
_entity.pdbx_description
1 polymer ?
#
loop_
_entity_poly.entity_id
_entity_poly.type
_entity_poly.pdbx_seq_one_letter_code
_entity_poly.pdbx_strand_id
1 'polypeptide(L)'
;MRKLFISLLSSSTLASAALAQETAPADGEGTTLLDQIVVTGRDERSISSVAQAVQVVEREQVEEAARENIDAATLIARIVPGYAPRNQTISGASETFRGRSVLIMVDGVPRNTPLRDVSRILSMIDLDTVERIEVVNGASSLYGAGATGGTINFITKRGESEKPKVTVRTGVEAFTENVGKSAAPNASVSVEGKNGDFDYFFSATGNLTRRTYDGHGNEMASDAMLGQGGGDRTGSGNLFGVAGYQFDSRRFEVSADWTYANQEPDWLTDYSTDPVSPAFGDPYVGKPLREDSKYLTAKYTDSAFALGNLEVKAFYNDIFKQSPFNKFSVVNSQVYIPVNPAVPTLLPPGIDPTADFNQTALQSRRSGVNLTINTPIDFIIEGSTLTWGADYVFDNTEQRLVNGQDAIAPTSQHSAALFAQAEIPITERLRLSGGARFDQFYLDVDDFTRPAAAVLVGSNLIALPAISVEGGAFDYNALTFNAGAVFDLTEEMQLFGNFSQGYSLTDIGGFTRRAGLNSNAETCDAYGTTIQPLLPFCTNVPDYAISYADIAPEPQLVNTYEAGLRGDWGTYRGGISAYLSTSDHGVAYDIAANRVSQQKERVWGVEVNAEFDLNEMFTLGGSAAYVEGKYDADGDGTIGDDEYLPNNRIPTTYKGLAYVVTHFENDLTLRTELEMFSGRDRIAEQELDSAALVNLAVSKKFANDSVLSFAVRNVFDTYYINPTASATRGADVPGLGRTVGLSYQVTF
;
A
#
# COMPACT_ATOMS: atom_id res chain seq x y z
N MET A 1 -25.82 0.41 17.43
CA MET A 1 -24.52 1.10 17.45
C MET A 1 -24.55 2.52 16.87
N ARG A 2 -25.41 2.87 15.89
CA ARG A 2 -25.58 4.27 15.40
C ARG A 2 -25.78 5.35 16.50
N LYS A 3 -26.32 5.00 17.65
CA LYS A 3 -26.56 5.95 18.76
C LYS A 3 -25.39 6.13 19.73
N LEU A 4 -24.35 5.26 19.68
CA LEU A 4 -23.19 5.35 20.58
C LEU A 4 -22.13 6.31 20.03
N PHE A 5 -21.97 6.38 18.71
CA PHE A 5 -21.00 7.27 18.06
C PHE A 5 -21.35 8.77 18.17
N ILE A 6 -22.65 9.11 18.17
CA ILE A 6 -23.11 10.51 18.28
C ILE A 6 -23.05 11.03 19.72
N SER A 7 -23.08 10.16 20.71
CA SER A 7 -23.08 10.54 22.12
C SER A 7 -21.68 10.85 22.70
N LEU A 8 -20.61 10.39 22.05
CA LEU A 8 -19.22 10.68 22.48
C LEU A 8 -18.67 12.02 21.96
N LEU A 9 -19.27 12.57 20.91
CA LEU A 9 -18.86 13.86 20.34
C LEU A 9 -19.61 15.09 20.92
N SER A 10 -20.61 14.88 21.80
CA SER A 10 -21.48 15.96 22.29
C SER A 10 -21.23 16.39 23.74
N SER A 11 -20.16 15.96 24.41
CA SER A 11 -19.93 16.29 25.82
C SER A 11 -18.50 16.74 26.16
N SER A 12 -17.83 17.51 25.31
CA SER A 12 -16.63 18.25 25.68
C SER A 12 -16.92 19.75 25.79
N THR A 13 -17.52 20.16 26.89
CA THR A 13 -17.48 21.57 27.32
C THR A 13 -16.11 21.88 27.95
N LEU A 14 -15.40 22.77 27.30
CA LEU A 14 -14.17 23.40 27.77
C LEU A 14 -14.36 24.02 29.17
N ALA A 15 -13.62 23.52 30.16
CA ALA A 15 -13.40 24.22 31.41
C ALA A 15 -11.92 24.60 31.49
N SER A 16 -11.65 25.89 31.30
CA SER A 16 -10.36 26.51 31.55
C SER A 16 -10.07 26.55 33.05
N ALA A 17 -8.97 25.99 33.51
CA ALA A 17 -8.38 26.31 34.80
C ALA A 17 -6.86 26.42 34.64
N ALA A 18 -6.39 27.67 34.68
CA ALA A 18 -4.98 28.00 34.81
C ALA A 18 -4.48 27.66 36.21
N LEU A 19 -3.42 26.87 36.33
CA LEU A 19 -2.53 26.89 37.49
C LEU A 19 -1.09 26.77 36.96
N ALA A 20 -0.38 27.88 37.04
CA ALA A 20 1.06 27.94 36.85
C ALA A 20 1.75 27.29 38.07
N GLN A 21 2.67 26.38 37.79
CA GLN A 21 3.70 26.01 38.79
C GLN A 21 5.01 25.73 38.01
N GLU A 22 5.99 26.58 38.29
CA GLU A 22 7.37 26.40 37.84
C GLU A 22 7.93 25.06 38.35
N THR A 23 8.46 24.27 37.45
CA THR A 23 9.41 23.20 37.79
C THR A 23 10.64 23.33 36.89
N ALA A 24 11.80 23.14 37.49
CA ALA A 24 13.13 23.29 36.93
C ALA A 24 13.39 22.34 35.73
N PRO A 25 14.33 22.68 34.84
CA PRO A 25 14.58 21.93 33.63
C PRO A 25 15.27 20.59 33.96
N ALA A 26 14.68 19.51 33.49
CA ALA A 26 15.39 18.23 33.34
C ALA A 26 16.14 18.26 32.01
N ASP A 27 17.44 18.06 32.06
CA ASP A 27 18.31 17.91 30.90
C ASP A 27 17.91 16.66 30.09
N GLY A 28 17.31 16.89 28.93
CA GLY A 28 16.93 15.94 27.92
C GLY A 28 16.16 16.71 26.85
N GLU A 29 16.86 17.31 25.89
CA GLU A 29 16.22 17.90 24.71
C GLU A 29 15.53 16.78 23.92
N GLY A 30 14.28 16.47 24.26
CA GLY A 30 13.41 15.63 23.44
C GLY A 30 13.10 16.38 22.15
N THR A 31 13.47 15.84 21.00
CA THR A 31 13.11 16.36 19.68
C THR A 31 11.59 16.48 19.62
N THR A 32 11.07 17.69 19.38
CA THR A 32 9.62 17.90 19.25
C THR A 32 9.11 17.27 17.94
N LEU A 33 7.81 16.99 17.85
CA LEU A 33 7.18 16.50 16.61
C LEU A 33 7.51 17.42 15.41
N LEU A 34 7.55 18.72 15.64
CA LEU A 34 7.81 19.72 14.60
C LEU A 34 9.26 19.75 14.13
N ASP A 35 10.21 19.27 14.94
CA ASP A 35 11.63 19.23 14.64
C ASP A 35 12.06 17.90 14.00
N GLN A 36 11.18 16.91 13.95
CA GLN A 36 11.49 15.63 13.32
C GLN A 36 11.86 15.81 11.85
N ILE A 37 12.96 15.17 11.44
CA ILE A 37 13.46 15.24 10.07
C ILE A 37 12.82 14.12 9.25
N VAL A 38 12.27 14.50 8.11
CA VAL A 38 11.69 13.56 7.13
C VAL A 38 12.34 13.79 5.75
N VAL A 39 12.49 12.71 4.99
CA VAL A 39 13.01 12.76 3.61
C VAL A 39 11.87 12.98 2.60
N THR A 40 10.90 13.79 2.99
CA THR A 40 9.80 14.16 2.11
C THR A 40 10.27 15.18 1.10
N GLY A 41 9.96 15.00 -0.16
CA GLY A 41 10.36 15.95 -1.20
C GLY A 41 11.80 15.79 -1.67
N ARG A 42 12.42 14.62 -1.46
CA ARG A 42 13.79 14.29 -1.86
C ARG A 42 14.88 15.09 -1.15
N ASP A 43 14.58 15.63 -0.01
CA ASP A 43 15.47 16.37 0.85
C ASP A 43 15.14 16.12 2.32
N GLU A 44 16.15 16.17 3.19
CA GLU A 44 15.96 16.10 4.63
C GLU A 44 15.36 17.41 5.14
N ARG A 45 14.16 17.35 5.71
CA ARG A 45 13.39 18.51 6.15
C ARG A 45 12.77 18.26 7.51
N SER A 46 12.66 19.31 8.29
CA SER A 46 11.80 19.30 9.47
C SER A 46 10.33 19.21 9.05
N ILE A 47 9.52 18.43 9.77
CA ILE A 47 8.06 18.41 9.60
C ILE A 47 7.49 19.81 9.61
N SER A 48 8.07 20.73 10.44
CA SER A 48 7.64 22.13 10.52
C SER A 48 7.69 22.88 9.20
N SER A 49 8.49 22.45 8.22
CA SER A 49 8.57 23.11 6.91
C SER A 49 7.63 22.51 5.86
N VAL A 50 7.05 21.32 6.10
CA VAL A 50 6.21 20.61 5.12
C VAL A 50 4.78 21.10 5.17
N ALA A 51 4.24 21.58 4.04
CA ALA A 51 2.88 22.12 3.94
C ALA A 51 1.79 21.03 3.74
N GLN A 52 2.07 19.78 4.06
CA GLN A 52 1.17 18.63 3.97
C GLN A 52 1.03 17.98 5.35
N ALA A 53 -0.01 17.20 5.56
CA ALA A 53 -0.08 16.31 6.70
C ALA A 53 0.98 15.20 6.55
N VAL A 54 1.86 15.11 7.53
CA VAL A 54 2.94 14.12 7.61
C VAL A 54 2.81 13.36 8.91
N GLN A 55 3.02 12.07 8.84
CA GLN A 55 3.12 11.19 10.01
C GLN A 55 4.43 10.42 9.94
N VAL A 56 5.16 10.40 11.04
CA VAL A 56 6.36 9.57 11.22
C VAL A 56 6.04 8.46 12.22
N VAL A 57 6.36 7.23 11.84
CA VAL A 57 6.36 6.09 12.74
C VAL A 57 7.80 5.86 13.16
N GLU A 58 8.07 6.14 14.42
CA GLU A 58 9.41 6.10 14.97
C GLU A 58 9.93 4.68 15.16
N ARG A 59 11.25 4.57 15.26
CA ARG A 59 11.98 3.30 15.48
C ARG A 59 11.35 2.44 16.56
N GLU A 60 11.00 3.02 17.69
CA GLU A 60 10.43 2.28 18.83
C GLU A 60 9.09 1.61 18.47
N GLN A 61 8.20 2.32 17.76
CA GLN A 61 6.92 1.81 17.29
C GLN A 61 7.10 0.71 16.23
N VAL A 62 8.08 0.88 15.32
CA VAL A 62 8.42 -0.14 14.32
C VAL A 62 8.95 -1.41 14.99
N GLU A 63 9.86 -1.27 15.96
CA GLU A 63 10.41 -2.40 16.70
C GLU A 63 9.36 -3.08 17.60
N GLU A 64 8.43 -2.32 18.19
CA GLU A 64 7.30 -2.88 18.94
C GLU A 64 6.42 -3.74 18.02
N ALA A 65 6.05 -3.22 16.84
CA ALA A 65 5.29 -3.97 15.85
C ALA A 65 6.00 -5.25 15.39
N ALA A 66 7.32 -5.18 15.16
CA ALA A 66 8.13 -6.35 14.81
C ALA A 66 8.14 -7.40 15.93
N ARG A 67 8.25 -6.98 17.21
CA ARG A 67 8.17 -7.88 18.37
C ARG A 67 6.78 -8.50 18.55
N GLU A 68 5.73 -7.79 18.16
CA GLU A 68 4.35 -8.32 18.15
C GLU A 68 4.05 -9.22 16.95
N ASN A 69 5.02 -9.45 16.06
CA ASN A 69 4.85 -10.20 14.81
C ASN A 69 3.78 -9.59 13.88
N ILE A 70 3.73 -8.26 13.83
CA ILE A 70 2.87 -7.51 12.91
C ILE A 70 3.65 -7.25 11.62
N ASP A 71 3.02 -7.47 10.45
CA ASP A 71 3.61 -7.09 9.16
C ASP A 71 3.46 -5.57 8.90
N ALA A 72 4.26 -5.04 7.98
CA ALA A 72 4.24 -3.62 7.66
C ALA A 72 2.87 -3.15 7.14
N ALA A 73 2.14 -3.99 6.41
CA ALA A 73 0.79 -3.67 5.93
C ALA A 73 -0.21 -3.51 7.09
N THR A 74 -0.16 -4.39 8.07
CA THR A 74 -1.00 -4.32 9.28
C THR A 74 -0.65 -3.09 10.12
N LEU A 75 0.65 -2.78 10.29
CA LEU A 75 1.09 -1.58 10.99
C LEU A 75 0.53 -0.32 10.32
N ILE A 76 0.72 -0.16 9.01
CA ILE A 76 0.22 0.99 8.25
C ILE A 76 -1.31 1.09 8.32
N ALA A 77 -2.01 -0.02 8.07
CA ALA A 77 -3.47 -0.05 8.14
C ALA A 77 -4.01 0.32 9.53
N ARG A 78 -3.29 0.04 10.59
CA ARG A 78 -3.67 0.37 11.96
C ARG A 78 -3.45 1.84 12.29
N ILE A 79 -2.24 2.36 12.03
CA ILE A 79 -1.82 3.67 12.56
C ILE A 79 -2.07 4.84 11.61
N VAL A 80 -2.14 4.62 10.28
CA VAL A 80 -2.38 5.68 9.30
C VAL A 80 -3.89 5.91 9.14
N PRO A 81 -4.43 7.08 9.53
CA PRO A 81 -5.88 7.29 9.62
C PRO A 81 -6.60 7.08 8.30
N GLY A 82 -6.13 7.70 7.22
CA GLY A 82 -6.75 7.64 5.88
C GLY A 82 -6.46 6.37 5.07
N TYR A 83 -5.72 5.42 5.62
CA TYR A 83 -5.44 4.14 4.98
C TYR A 83 -6.56 3.13 5.28
N ALA A 84 -6.98 2.36 4.27
CA ALA A 84 -8.04 1.36 4.42
C ALA A 84 -7.67 0.29 5.47
N PRO A 85 -8.65 -0.34 6.15
CA PRO A 85 -8.37 -1.49 7.00
C PRO A 85 -7.67 -2.62 6.24
N ARG A 86 -6.88 -3.41 6.94
CA ARG A 86 -6.16 -4.55 6.38
C ARG A 86 -7.12 -5.60 5.80
N ASN A 87 -6.85 -6.10 4.59
CA ASN A 87 -7.62 -7.18 3.98
C ASN A 87 -7.23 -8.58 4.46
N GLN A 88 -6.25 -8.68 5.38
CA GLN A 88 -5.78 -9.91 6.04
C GLN A 88 -5.16 -10.96 5.09
N THR A 89 -4.72 -10.54 3.92
CA THR A 89 -4.00 -11.37 2.96
C THR A 89 -2.59 -10.81 2.71
N ILE A 90 -1.75 -11.50 1.98
CA ILE A 90 -0.47 -10.94 1.54
C ILE A 90 -0.63 -9.91 0.40
N SER A 91 -1.83 -9.80 -0.15
CA SER A 91 -2.20 -8.82 -1.16
C SER A 91 -2.58 -7.49 -0.52
N GLY A 92 -2.27 -6.38 -1.17
CA GLY A 92 -2.79 -5.05 -0.83
C GLY A 92 -4.03 -4.65 -1.66
N ALA A 93 -4.74 -5.62 -2.23
CA ALA A 93 -5.93 -5.33 -3.03
C ALA A 93 -7.00 -4.62 -2.19
N SER A 94 -7.56 -3.53 -2.72
CA SER A 94 -8.50 -2.63 -2.05
C SER A 94 -7.95 -1.90 -0.80
N GLU A 95 -6.68 -2.06 -0.46
CA GLU A 95 -6.02 -1.27 0.57
C GLU A 95 -5.59 0.08 0.00
N THR A 96 -6.52 0.99 -0.11
CA THR A 96 -6.30 2.33 -0.66
C THR A 96 -5.88 3.33 0.41
N PHE A 97 -5.23 4.42 0.00
CA PHE A 97 -4.96 5.56 0.84
C PHE A 97 -5.84 6.73 0.41
N ARG A 98 -6.75 7.17 1.27
CA ARG A 98 -7.75 8.20 0.93
C ARG A 98 -8.56 7.85 -0.34
N GLY A 99 -8.90 6.55 -0.51
CA GLY A 99 -9.63 6.05 -1.68
C GLY A 99 -8.83 6.05 -3.00
N ARG A 100 -7.51 6.25 -2.95
CA ARG A 100 -6.60 6.34 -4.11
C ARG A 100 -5.38 5.44 -3.96
N SER A 101 -4.59 5.35 -5.01
CA SER A 101 -3.33 4.60 -5.00
C SER A 101 -2.27 5.28 -4.14
N VAL A 102 -1.44 4.49 -3.50
CA VAL A 102 -0.30 4.94 -2.68
C VAL A 102 1.01 4.54 -3.34
N LEU A 103 1.99 5.44 -3.30
CA LEU A 103 3.35 5.14 -3.71
C LEU A 103 4.14 4.64 -2.51
N ILE A 104 4.63 3.40 -2.60
CA ILE A 104 5.42 2.75 -1.56
C ILE A 104 6.89 2.79 -1.97
N MET A 105 7.72 3.29 -1.07
CA MET A 105 9.16 3.44 -1.30
C MET A 105 9.97 2.81 -0.18
N VAL A 106 11.19 2.41 -0.50
CA VAL A 106 12.24 2.07 0.46
C VAL A 106 13.45 2.95 0.15
N ASP A 107 13.88 3.75 1.11
CA ASP A 107 14.95 4.75 0.96
C ASP A 107 14.74 5.68 -0.26
N GLY A 108 13.47 6.05 -0.54
CA GLY A 108 13.06 6.88 -1.66
C GLY A 108 13.05 6.19 -3.02
N VAL A 109 13.25 4.87 -3.09
CA VAL A 109 13.16 4.07 -4.33
C VAL A 109 11.79 3.41 -4.41
N PRO A 110 10.96 3.72 -5.43
CA PRO A 110 9.64 3.12 -5.60
C PRO A 110 9.68 1.60 -5.76
N ARG A 111 8.77 0.91 -5.06
CA ARG A 111 8.56 -0.55 -5.13
C ARG A 111 7.34 -0.92 -6.00
N ASN A 112 6.47 0.03 -6.32
CA ASN A 112 5.32 -0.19 -7.18
C ASN A 112 5.73 -0.57 -8.60
N THR A 113 4.89 -1.36 -9.28
CA THR A 113 5.05 -1.77 -10.68
C THR A 113 4.02 -1.04 -11.54
N PRO A 114 4.33 0.13 -12.13
CA PRO A 114 3.33 1.00 -12.73
C PRO A 114 2.65 0.43 -13.98
N LEU A 115 3.34 -0.43 -14.75
CA LEU A 115 2.80 -1.03 -15.97
C LEU A 115 1.82 -2.18 -15.70
N ARG A 116 1.94 -2.82 -14.53
CA ARG A 116 1.04 -3.88 -14.06
C ARG A 116 1.11 -3.95 -12.55
N ASP A 117 0.05 -3.53 -11.87
CA ASP A 117 0.00 -3.61 -10.42
C ASP A 117 -0.55 -4.97 -9.95
N VAL A 118 0.31 -5.72 -9.27
CA VAL A 118 -0.06 -6.90 -8.48
C VAL A 118 0.44 -6.61 -7.07
N SER A 119 -0.37 -5.93 -6.29
CA SER A 119 0.01 -5.39 -4.99
C SER A 119 0.29 -6.51 -3.98
N ARG A 120 1.53 -6.59 -3.50
CA ARG A 120 1.97 -7.40 -2.34
C ARG A 120 3.07 -6.68 -1.58
N ILE A 121 3.30 -5.41 -1.86
CA ILE A 121 4.50 -4.70 -1.46
C ILE A 121 4.60 -4.58 0.05
N LEU A 122 3.57 -4.03 0.71
CA LEU A 122 3.60 -3.77 2.15
C LEU A 122 3.77 -5.03 2.98
N SER A 123 3.11 -6.13 2.60
CA SER A 123 3.23 -7.41 3.31
C SER A 123 4.62 -8.05 3.19
N MET A 124 5.44 -7.56 2.25
CA MET A 124 6.77 -8.11 1.97
C MET A 124 7.90 -7.25 2.56
N ILE A 125 7.59 -6.09 3.14
CA ILE A 125 8.59 -5.26 3.81
C ILE A 125 8.86 -5.82 5.21
N ASP A 126 10.12 -6.10 5.49
CA ASP A 126 10.60 -6.61 6.77
C ASP A 126 10.84 -5.46 7.76
N LEU A 127 10.00 -5.36 8.80
CA LEU A 127 10.12 -4.30 9.82
C LEU A 127 11.43 -4.39 10.63
N ASP A 128 12.10 -5.54 10.70
CA ASP A 128 13.42 -5.64 11.36
C ASP A 128 14.50 -4.82 10.63
N THR A 129 14.29 -4.51 9.35
CA THR A 129 15.22 -3.69 8.55
C THR A 129 14.90 -2.20 8.59
N VAL A 130 13.75 -1.81 9.14
CA VAL A 130 13.21 -0.46 9.07
C VAL A 130 13.61 0.34 10.32
N GLU A 131 14.11 1.55 10.09
CA GLU A 131 14.42 2.55 11.11
C GLU A 131 13.20 3.37 11.49
N ARG A 132 12.52 3.91 10.48
CA ARG A 132 11.28 4.70 10.62
C ARG A 132 10.47 4.63 9.35
N ILE A 133 9.19 4.99 9.45
CA ILE A 133 8.28 5.07 8.30
C ILE A 133 7.76 6.50 8.19
N GLU A 134 7.88 7.09 7.02
CA GLU A 134 7.40 8.43 6.71
C GLU A 134 6.17 8.33 5.81
N VAL A 135 5.05 8.86 6.26
CA VAL A 135 3.79 8.90 5.53
C VAL A 135 3.46 10.33 5.19
N VAL A 136 3.35 10.64 3.90
CA VAL A 136 2.94 11.96 3.41
C VAL A 136 1.60 11.84 2.73
N ASN A 137 0.65 12.59 3.20
CA ASN A 137 -0.71 12.54 2.75
C ASN A 137 -0.93 13.37 1.48
N GLY A 138 -1.88 12.93 0.65
CA GLY A 138 -2.26 13.63 -0.58
C GLY A 138 -1.34 13.36 -1.76
N ALA A 139 -1.72 13.87 -2.92
CA ALA A 139 -0.96 13.69 -4.14
C ALA A 139 0.44 14.30 -4.05
N SER A 140 1.42 13.71 -4.73
CA SER A 140 2.78 14.24 -4.80
C SER A 140 3.33 14.12 -6.20
N SER A 141 3.86 15.22 -6.71
CA SER A 141 4.53 15.26 -8.01
C SER A 141 6.00 14.86 -7.94
N LEU A 142 6.64 14.97 -6.78
CA LEU A 142 8.10 14.88 -6.68
C LEU A 142 8.69 13.50 -6.98
N TYR A 143 7.92 12.44 -6.73
CA TYR A 143 8.38 11.06 -6.92
C TYR A 143 7.90 10.40 -8.21
N GLY A 144 7.13 11.12 -9.05
CA GLY A 144 6.58 10.61 -10.30
C GLY A 144 5.27 9.84 -10.14
N ALA A 145 5.05 8.86 -11.01
CA ALA A 145 3.78 8.14 -11.11
C ALA A 145 3.43 7.34 -9.84
N GLY A 146 2.14 7.31 -9.51
CA GLY A 146 1.57 6.44 -8.47
C GLY A 146 1.27 7.11 -7.13
N ALA A 147 1.75 8.33 -6.88
CA ALA A 147 1.48 9.08 -5.65
C ALA A 147 0.19 9.91 -5.78
N THR A 148 -0.97 9.29 -5.89
CA THR A 148 -2.26 9.99 -6.01
C THR A 148 -3.02 10.10 -4.68
N GLY A 149 -2.86 9.16 -3.77
CA GLY A 149 -3.42 9.19 -2.42
C GLY A 149 -2.41 9.64 -1.37
N GLY A 150 -1.13 9.40 -1.63
CA GLY A 150 -0.01 9.74 -0.75
C GLY A 150 1.21 8.90 -1.02
N THR A 151 2.24 9.07 -0.19
CA THR A 151 3.46 8.28 -0.23
C THR A 151 3.75 7.65 1.13
N ILE A 152 4.30 6.44 1.13
CA ILE A 152 4.81 5.75 2.31
C ILE A 152 6.25 5.38 2.02
N ASN A 153 7.19 5.95 2.78
CA ASN A 153 8.62 5.73 2.60
C ASN A 153 9.21 5.03 3.82
N PHE A 154 9.71 3.83 3.63
CA PHE A 154 10.39 3.06 4.66
C PHE A 154 11.87 3.41 4.63
N ILE A 155 12.36 4.03 5.68
CA ILE A 155 13.78 4.35 5.85
C ILE A 155 14.44 3.15 6.55
N THR A 156 15.46 2.59 5.94
CA THR A 156 16.11 1.39 6.47
C THR A 156 17.22 1.71 7.47
N LYS A 157 17.48 0.78 8.39
CA LYS A 157 18.52 0.88 9.42
C LYS A 157 19.91 0.98 8.81
N ARG A 158 20.81 1.66 9.52
CA ARG A 158 22.25 1.79 9.24
C ARG A 158 23.06 1.34 10.45
N GLY A 159 24.34 1.08 10.26
CA GLY A 159 25.25 0.79 11.35
C GLY A 159 25.65 2.07 12.11
N GLU A 160 25.24 2.18 13.36
CA GLU A 160 25.53 3.32 14.22
C GLU A 160 26.54 2.99 15.33
N SER A 161 26.59 1.73 15.75
CA SER A 161 27.39 1.28 16.87
C SER A 161 28.85 1.08 16.51
N GLU A 162 29.77 1.71 17.27
CA GLU A 162 31.21 1.48 17.12
C GLU A 162 31.63 0.03 17.41
N LYS A 163 30.87 -0.68 18.23
CA LYS A 163 31.06 -2.12 18.48
C LYS A 163 29.99 -2.88 17.69
N PRO A 164 30.34 -3.96 16.99
CA PRO A 164 29.35 -4.80 16.35
C PRO A 164 28.25 -5.22 17.33
N LYS A 165 27.01 -4.96 17.00
CA LYS A 165 25.82 -5.43 17.72
C LYS A 165 25.15 -6.53 16.92
N VAL A 166 24.83 -7.62 17.60
CA VAL A 166 24.06 -8.72 17.02
C VAL A 166 22.74 -8.80 17.76
N THR A 167 21.63 -8.61 17.03
CA THR A 167 20.28 -8.76 17.59
C THR A 167 19.63 -10.02 17.04
N VAL A 168 19.13 -10.86 17.93
CA VAL A 168 18.38 -12.07 17.59
C VAL A 168 16.98 -11.95 18.18
N ARG A 169 15.98 -12.15 17.35
CA ARG A 169 14.59 -12.22 17.76
C ARG A 169 13.99 -13.55 17.32
N THR A 170 13.17 -14.15 18.18
CA THR A 170 12.37 -15.34 17.86
C THR A 170 10.98 -15.18 18.47
N GLY A 171 9.98 -15.69 17.79
CA GLY A 171 8.61 -15.60 18.24
C GLY A 171 7.73 -16.72 17.71
N VAL A 172 6.54 -16.80 18.27
CA VAL A 172 5.48 -17.68 17.80
C VAL A 172 4.14 -16.98 18.02
N GLU A 173 3.24 -17.10 17.06
CA GLU A 173 1.85 -16.67 17.14
C GLU A 173 0.93 -17.85 16.88
N ALA A 174 -0.26 -17.87 17.50
CA ALA A 174 -1.26 -18.89 17.26
C ALA A 174 -2.67 -18.37 17.52
N PHE A 175 -3.66 -18.94 16.81
CA PHE A 175 -5.07 -18.76 17.12
C PHE A 175 -5.44 -19.57 18.36
N THR A 176 -6.18 -18.96 19.31
CA THR A 176 -6.51 -19.63 20.58
C THR A 176 -7.40 -20.85 20.41
N GLU A 177 -8.28 -20.84 19.42
CA GLU A 177 -9.20 -21.94 19.13
C GLU A 177 -8.49 -23.18 18.54
N ASN A 178 -7.36 -23.03 17.85
CA ASN A 178 -6.65 -24.12 17.19
C ASN A 178 -5.13 -23.96 17.24
N VAL A 179 -4.54 -23.81 18.42
CA VAL A 179 -3.10 -23.57 18.62
C VAL A 179 -2.22 -24.56 17.87
N GLY A 180 -2.55 -25.86 17.92
CA GLY A 180 -1.73 -26.89 17.27
C GLY A 180 -1.68 -26.82 15.74
N LYS A 181 -2.72 -26.28 15.09
CA LYS A 181 -2.79 -26.13 13.63
C LYS A 181 -2.39 -24.76 13.13
N SER A 182 -2.36 -23.77 14.02
CA SER A 182 -2.11 -22.35 13.68
C SER A 182 -0.76 -21.83 14.17
N ALA A 183 -0.01 -22.57 14.99
CA ALA A 183 1.27 -22.08 15.52
C ALA A 183 2.24 -21.68 14.41
N ALA A 184 2.57 -20.39 14.36
CA ALA A 184 3.29 -19.68 13.32
C ALA A 184 4.61 -19.12 13.89
N PRO A 185 5.74 -19.85 13.80
CA PRO A 185 7.03 -19.38 14.31
C PRO A 185 7.65 -18.34 13.38
N ASN A 186 8.41 -17.43 13.95
CA ASN A 186 9.26 -16.47 13.26
C ASN A 186 10.63 -16.34 13.94
N ALA A 187 11.64 -15.93 13.18
CA ALA A 187 12.97 -15.63 13.69
C ALA A 187 13.66 -14.59 12.80
N SER A 188 14.42 -13.72 13.41
CA SER A 188 15.31 -12.79 12.72
C SER A 188 16.67 -12.71 13.41
N VAL A 189 17.68 -12.39 12.63
CA VAL A 189 19.02 -12.04 13.11
C VAL A 189 19.50 -10.83 12.33
N SER A 190 19.99 -9.82 13.04
CA SER A 190 20.65 -8.68 12.42
C SER A 190 22.02 -8.43 13.05
N VAL A 191 22.91 -7.84 12.27
CA VAL A 191 24.22 -7.37 12.73
C VAL A 191 24.45 -5.98 12.17
N GLU A 192 24.86 -5.06 13.06
CA GLU A 192 25.20 -3.70 12.70
C GLU A 192 26.57 -3.31 13.28
N GLY A 193 27.22 -2.37 12.64
CA GLY A 193 28.46 -1.82 13.16
C GLY A 193 28.98 -0.65 12.35
N LYS A 194 29.86 0.14 13.01
CA LYS A 194 30.55 1.26 12.41
C LYS A 194 32.03 1.20 12.81
N ASN A 195 32.93 1.35 11.86
CA ASN A 195 34.36 1.38 12.10
C ASN A 195 34.99 2.55 11.33
N GLY A 196 35.20 3.66 12.03
CA GLY A 196 35.61 4.92 11.42
C GLY A 196 34.57 5.40 10.41
N ASP A 197 35.00 5.50 9.15
CA ASP A 197 34.15 5.99 8.05
C ASP A 197 33.27 4.91 7.41
N PHE A 198 33.42 3.67 7.80
CA PHE A 198 32.68 2.52 7.27
C PHE A 198 31.58 2.09 8.24
N ASP A 199 30.36 1.98 7.75
CA ASP A 199 29.21 1.45 8.48
C ASP A 199 28.52 0.34 7.70
N TYR A 200 27.84 -0.55 8.43
CA TYR A 200 27.11 -1.66 7.82
C TYR A 200 25.94 -2.11 8.70
N PHE A 201 24.89 -2.59 8.04
CA PHE A 201 23.78 -3.31 8.65
C PHE A 201 23.39 -4.50 7.76
N PHE A 202 23.22 -5.69 8.35
CA PHE A 202 22.73 -6.89 7.67
C PHE A 202 21.61 -7.53 8.49
N SER A 203 20.59 -8.04 7.83
CA SER A 203 19.48 -8.76 8.46
C SER A 203 19.07 -9.98 7.65
N ALA A 204 18.65 -11.04 8.37
CA ALA A 204 18.00 -12.21 7.80
C ALA A 204 16.79 -12.58 8.64
N THR A 205 15.63 -12.68 8.00
CA THR A 205 14.33 -12.94 8.65
C THR A 205 13.64 -14.13 7.99
N GLY A 206 12.98 -14.95 8.79
CA GLY A 206 12.12 -16.04 8.33
C GLY A 206 10.83 -16.11 9.13
N ASN A 207 9.70 -16.21 8.43
CA ASN A 207 8.37 -16.29 9.01
C ASN A 207 7.61 -17.47 8.40
N LEU A 208 6.86 -18.18 9.24
CA LEU A 208 5.92 -19.20 8.80
C LEU A 208 4.54 -18.83 9.31
N THR A 209 3.55 -18.80 8.43
CA THR A 209 2.14 -18.77 8.83
C THR A 209 1.52 -20.13 8.60
N ARG A 210 0.48 -20.42 9.37
CA ARG A 210 -0.26 -21.66 9.28
C ARG A 210 -1.73 -21.37 8.98
N ARG A 211 -2.64 -22.27 9.34
CA ARG A 211 -4.06 -22.06 9.14
C ARG A 211 -4.58 -20.89 9.97
N THR A 212 -5.52 -20.15 9.42
CA THR A 212 -6.18 -19.02 10.05
C THR A 212 -7.61 -19.38 10.43
N TYR A 213 -8.11 -18.75 11.47
CA TYR A 213 -9.42 -19.01 12.05
C TYR A 213 -10.17 -17.71 12.31
N ASP A 214 -11.49 -17.74 12.14
CA ASP A 214 -12.38 -16.63 12.50
C ASP A 214 -12.71 -16.61 14.01
N GLY A 215 -13.50 -15.61 14.46
CA GLY A 215 -13.92 -15.49 15.87
C GLY A 215 -14.94 -16.55 16.34
N HIS A 216 -15.39 -17.43 15.48
CA HIS A 216 -16.17 -18.61 15.82
C HIS A 216 -15.33 -19.91 15.81
N GLY A 217 -14.02 -19.79 15.54
CA GLY A 217 -13.11 -20.94 15.45
C GLY A 217 -13.22 -21.75 14.15
N ASN A 218 -13.91 -21.24 13.13
CA ASN A 218 -13.95 -21.86 11.83
C ASN A 218 -12.66 -21.58 11.06
N GLU A 219 -12.15 -22.58 10.33
CA GLU A 219 -11.01 -22.42 9.44
C GLU A 219 -11.40 -21.49 8.29
N MET A 220 -10.58 -20.46 8.04
CA MET A 220 -10.82 -19.50 6.99
C MET A 220 -10.33 -20.03 5.65
N ALA A 221 -10.98 -19.58 4.57
CA ALA A 221 -10.55 -19.93 3.21
C ALA A 221 -9.20 -19.27 2.90
N SER A 222 -8.30 -20.04 2.28
CA SER A 222 -7.13 -19.45 1.61
C SER A 222 -7.61 -18.58 0.47
N ASP A 223 -7.14 -17.33 0.44
CA ASP A 223 -7.62 -16.40 -0.56
C ASP A 223 -6.94 -16.61 -1.90
N ALA A 224 -7.51 -17.48 -2.70
CA ALA A 224 -7.12 -17.66 -4.09
C ALA A 224 -7.83 -16.70 -5.05
N MET A 225 -8.79 -15.90 -4.55
CA MET A 225 -9.54 -14.99 -5.41
C MET A 225 -8.67 -13.87 -5.96
N LEU A 226 -8.95 -13.44 -7.17
CA LEU A 226 -8.21 -12.43 -7.92
C LEU A 226 -6.73 -12.78 -8.15
N GLY A 227 -6.30 -14.03 -7.85
CA GLY A 227 -4.92 -14.42 -8.01
C GLY A 227 -3.95 -13.70 -7.07
N GLN A 228 -4.41 -13.18 -5.94
CA GLN A 228 -3.61 -12.36 -5.03
C GLN A 228 -2.98 -13.14 -3.87
N GLY A 229 -3.62 -14.22 -3.43
CA GLY A 229 -3.17 -15.08 -2.35
C GLY A 229 -3.59 -14.63 -0.96
N GLY A 230 -3.81 -15.60 -0.07
CA GLY A 230 -4.14 -15.38 1.33
C GLY A 230 -2.93 -15.20 2.24
N GLY A 231 -3.17 -14.97 3.52
CA GLY A 231 -2.11 -14.87 4.54
C GLY A 231 -1.75 -16.21 5.18
N ASP A 232 -2.57 -17.25 4.99
CA ASP A 232 -2.37 -18.57 5.60
C ASP A 232 -1.35 -19.42 4.82
N ARG A 233 -0.80 -20.45 5.47
CA ARG A 233 0.08 -21.44 4.84
C ARG A 233 1.24 -20.84 4.04
N THR A 234 1.80 -19.72 4.55
CA THR A 234 2.85 -18.97 3.87
C THR A 234 4.19 -19.15 4.60
N GLY A 235 5.23 -19.48 3.86
CA GLY A 235 6.61 -19.31 4.29
C GLY A 235 7.18 -18.07 3.63
N SER A 236 7.75 -17.14 4.39
CA SER A 236 8.40 -15.94 3.87
C SER A 236 9.76 -15.71 4.51
N GLY A 237 10.61 -14.99 3.82
CA GLY A 237 11.92 -14.59 4.33
C GLY A 237 12.44 -13.36 3.61
N ASN A 238 13.33 -12.65 4.31
CA ASN A 238 14.02 -11.50 3.79
C ASN A 238 15.52 -11.59 4.09
N LEU A 239 16.34 -11.18 3.14
CA LEU A 239 17.77 -10.93 3.34
C LEU A 239 18.06 -9.50 2.92
N PHE A 240 18.47 -8.69 3.86
CA PHE A 240 18.80 -7.29 3.64
C PHE A 240 20.25 -6.99 4.05
N GLY A 241 20.91 -6.14 3.28
CA GLY A 241 22.23 -5.64 3.64
C GLY A 241 22.45 -4.26 3.09
N VAL A 242 23.07 -3.40 3.88
CA VAL A 242 23.55 -2.09 3.48
C VAL A 242 24.94 -1.85 4.04
N ALA A 243 25.80 -1.21 3.24
CA ALA A 243 27.12 -0.78 3.62
C ALA A 243 27.40 0.61 3.07
N GLY A 244 27.94 1.48 3.91
CA GLY A 244 28.28 2.85 3.62
C GLY A 244 29.72 3.19 3.92
N TYR A 245 30.31 4.09 3.15
CA TYR A 245 31.62 4.65 3.40
C TYR A 245 31.57 6.19 3.24
N GLN A 246 31.95 6.87 4.33
CA GLN A 246 32.07 8.33 4.38
C GLN A 246 33.51 8.74 4.06
N PHE A 247 33.71 9.72 3.19
CA PHE A 247 35.02 10.30 2.93
C PHE A 247 34.87 11.83 2.74
N ASP A 248 35.32 12.56 3.70
CA ASP A 248 35.12 14.01 3.80
C ASP A 248 33.62 14.39 3.71
N SER A 249 33.26 15.24 2.74
CA SER A 249 31.87 15.64 2.45
C SER A 249 31.06 14.61 1.69
N ARG A 250 31.66 13.48 1.30
CA ARG A 250 31.08 12.53 0.35
C ARG A 250 30.78 11.21 1.04
N ARG A 251 29.66 10.63 0.63
CA ARG A 251 29.30 9.28 1.09
C ARG A 251 28.90 8.40 -0.10
N PHE A 252 29.38 7.18 -0.09
CA PHE A 252 28.92 6.13 -1.00
C PHE A 252 28.28 5.02 -0.20
N GLU A 253 27.11 4.56 -0.65
CA GLU A 253 26.30 3.54 0.02
C GLU A 253 25.75 2.56 -1.00
N VAL A 254 25.76 1.27 -0.66
CA VAL A 254 25.13 0.20 -1.45
C VAL A 254 24.21 -0.60 -0.56
N SER A 255 22.99 -0.84 -0.99
CA SER A 255 22.04 -1.73 -0.34
C SER A 255 21.53 -2.80 -1.29
N ALA A 256 21.30 -3.99 -0.74
CA ALA A 256 20.68 -5.12 -1.44
C ALA A 256 19.57 -5.72 -0.55
N ASP A 257 18.44 -6.06 -1.18
CA ASP A 257 17.28 -6.62 -0.50
C ASP A 257 16.74 -7.78 -1.35
N TRP A 258 16.56 -8.94 -0.74
CA TRP A 258 15.94 -10.09 -1.37
C TRP A 258 14.79 -10.58 -0.50
N THR A 259 13.58 -10.47 -1.06
CA THR A 259 12.35 -10.92 -0.42
C THR A 259 11.80 -12.14 -1.14
N TYR A 260 11.47 -13.15 -0.36
CA TYR A 260 10.89 -14.39 -0.84
C TYR A 260 9.64 -14.75 -0.03
N ALA A 261 8.59 -15.20 -0.70
CA ALA A 261 7.42 -15.81 -0.07
C ALA A 261 6.83 -16.92 -0.93
N ASN A 262 6.29 -17.92 -0.26
CA ASN A 262 5.65 -19.08 -0.88
C ASN A 262 4.41 -19.47 -0.07
N GLN A 263 3.23 -19.55 -0.71
CA GLN A 263 1.99 -19.98 -0.09
C GLN A 263 1.48 -21.26 -0.78
N GLU A 264 1.14 -22.26 0.01
CA GLU A 264 0.60 -23.55 -0.44
C GLU A 264 -0.73 -23.81 0.27
N PRO A 265 -1.87 -23.35 -0.29
CA PRO A 265 -3.19 -23.65 0.27
C PRO A 265 -3.48 -25.16 0.31
N ASP A 266 -4.20 -25.62 1.32
CA ASP A 266 -4.66 -27.03 1.37
C ASP A 266 -5.87 -27.25 0.46
N TRP A 267 -6.78 -26.27 0.44
CA TRP A 267 -8.08 -26.35 -0.23
C TRP A 267 -8.29 -25.18 -1.17
N LEU A 268 -9.16 -25.37 -2.15
CA LEU A 268 -9.75 -24.25 -2.89
C LEU A 268 -10.76 -23.49 -2.00
N THR A 269 -11.21 -22.33 -2.47
CA THR A 269 -12.23 -21.54 -1.78
C THR A 269 -13.61 -21.87 -2.31
N ASP A 270 -14.58 -22.07 -1.41
CA ASP A 270 -15.99 -22.22 -1.73
C ASP A 270 -16.69 -20.87 -1.68
N TYR A 271 -17.03 -20.33 -2.84
CA TYR A 271 -17.77 -19.08 -3.00
C TYR A 271 -19.28 -19.26 -3.02
N SER A 272 -19.79 -20.48 -2.89
CA SER A 272 -21.23 -20.74 -2.80
C SER A 272 -21.76 -20.58 -1.38
N THR A 273 -20.87 -20.47 -0.40
CA THR A 273 -21.21 -20.21 1.00
C THR A 273 -21.13 -18.74 1.33
N ASP A 274 -21.95 -18.30 2.27
CA ASP A 274 -21.95 -16.94 2.80
C ASP A 274 -21.87 -17.01 4.33
N PRO A 275 -20.74 -16.60 4.93
CA PRO A 275 -19.50 -16.11 4.29
C PRO A 275 -18.72 -17.21 3.54
N VAL A 276 -17.77 -16.81 2.70
CA VAL A 276 -16.90 -17.74 1.97
C VAL A 276 -16.14 -18.66 2.92
N SER A 277 -15.96 -19.92 2.51
CA SER A 277 -15.33 -20.96 3.34
C SER A 277 -14.34 -21.82 2.55
N PRO A 278 -13.49 -22.63 3.21
CA PRO A 278 -12.68 -23.62 2.51
C PRO A 278 -13.55 -24.67 1.82
N ALA A 279 -13.26 -24.99 0.58
CA ALA A 279 -13.89 -26.10 -0.16
C ALA A 279 -13.31 -27.44 0.31
N PHE A 280 -13.66 -27.88 1.52
CA PHE A 280 -13.15 -29.14 2.08
C PHE A 280 -13.43 -30.32 1.18
N GLY A 281 -12.36 -31.06 0.82
CA GLY A 281 -12.44 -32.20 -0.12
C GLY A 281 -12.12 -31.82 -1.58
N ASP A 282 -11.94 -30.54 -1.90
CA ASP A 282 -11.44 -30.04 -3.19
C ASP A 282 -10.02 -29.46 -3.00
N PRO A 283 -8.97 -30.29 -3.10
CA PRO A 283 -7.61 -29.87 -2.79
C PRO A 283 -7.10 -28.84 -3.80
N TYR A 284 -6.24 -27.97 -3.33
CA TYR A 284 -5.50 -27.06 -4.18
C TYR A 284 -4.56 -27.86 -5.11
N VAL A 285 -4.63 -27.63 -6.41
CA VAL A 285 -3.88 -28.38 -7.44
C VAL A 285 -2.91 -27.52 -8.26
N GLY A 286 -2.90 -26.20 -8.02
CA GLY A 286 -2.01 -25.26 -8.70
C GLY A 286 -0.57 -25.31 -8.17
N LYS A 287 0.30 -24.54 -8.82
CA LYS A 287 1.61 -24.21 -8.25
C LYS A 287 1.43 -23.29 -7.05
N PRO A 288 2.34 -23.32 -6.06
CA PRO A 288 2.33 -22.37 -4.97
C PRO A 288 2.30 -20.93 -5.46
N LEU A 289 1.60 -20.04 -4.76
CA LEU A 289 1.84 -18.63 -4.89
C LEU A 289 3.30 -18.34 -4.52
N ARG A 290 3.99 -17.49 -5.27
CA ARG A 290 5.39 -17.15 -5.02
C ARG A 290 5.65 -15.67 -5.22
N GLU A 291 6.42 -15.10 -4.31
CA GLU A 291 7.13 -13.84 -4.45
C GLU A 291 8.64 -14.14 -4.45
N ASP A 292 9.39 -13.54 -5.37
CA ASP A 292 10.87 -13.66 -5.41
C ASP A 292 11.41 -12.36 -5.99
N SER A 293 11.56 -11.36 -5.12
CA SER A 293 11.87 -9.98 -5.54
C SER A 293 13.23 -9.57 -5.00
N LYS A 294 14.04 -8.98 -5.87
CA LYS A 294 15.40 -8.53 -5.57
C LYS A 294 15.56 -7.06 -5.91
N TYR A 295 16.18 -6.34 -5.03
CA TYR A 295 16.38 -4.90 -5.13
C TYR A 295 17.84 -4.58 -4.84
N LEU A 296 18.43 -3.73 -5.67
CA LEU A 296 19.79 -3.24 -5.51
C LEU A 296 19.76 -1.72 -5.65
N THR A 297 20.38 -1.01 -4.70
CA THR A 297 20.50 0.45 -4.77
C THR A 297 21.94 0.85 -4.49
N ALA A 298 22.45 1.80 -5.26
CA ALA A 298 23.71 2.50 -5.00
C ALA A 298 23.42 4.00 -4.87
N LYS A 299 23.88 4.61 -3.80
CA LYS A 299 23.68 6.02 -3.49
C LYS A 299 25.02 6.72 -3.29
N TYR A 300 25.17 7.88 -3.90
CA TYR A 300 26.28 8.79 -3.70
C TYR A 300 25.76 10.15 -3.25
N THR A 301 26.33 10.70 -2.21
CA THR A 301 26.01 12.05 -1.74
C THR A 301 27.30 12.89 -1.61
N ASP A 302 27.20 14.19 -1.85
CA ASP A 302 28.28 15.18 -1.64
C ASP A 302 27.69 16.47 -1.08
N SER A 303 27.92 16.74 0.20
CA SER A 303 27.42 17.95 0.87
C SER A 303 28.23 19.21 0.55
N ALA A 304 29.36 19.09 -0.15
CA ALA A 304 30.20 20.22 -0.58
C ALA A 304 30.23 20.37 -2.11
N PHE A 305 29.23 19.84 -2.81
CA PHE A 305 29.11 20.03 -4.26
C PHE A 305 28.88 21.50 -4.61
N ALA A 306 29.45 21.95 -5.73
CA ALA A 306 29.47 23.39 -6.08
C ALA A 306 28.08 24.05 -6.21
N LEU A 307 27.03 23.27 -6.47
CA LEU A 307 25.65 23.77 -6.60
C LEU A 307 24.79 23.48 -5.36
N GLY A 308 25.38 22.97 -4.27
CA GLY A 308 24.67 22.63 -3.04
C GLY A 308 24.83 21.14 -2.67
N ASN A 309 23.90 20.57 -1.93
CA ASN A 309 23.94 19.15 -1.58
C ASN A 309 23.51 18.30 -2.77
N LEU A 310 24.38 17.37 -3.20
CA LEU A 310 24.14 16.46 -4.31
C LEU A 310 23.78 15.08 -3.79
N GLU A 311 22.71 14.49 -4.34
CA GLU A 311 22.43 13.05 -4.25
C GLU A 311 22.29 12.44 -5.65
N VAL A 312 22.99 11.34 -5.89
CA VAL A 312 22.81 10.48 -7.07
C VAL A 312 22.45 9.08 -6.58
N LYS A 313 21.34 8.55 -7.03
CA LYS A 313 20.85 7.24 -6.68
C LYS A 313 20.61 6.42 -7.94
N ALA A 314 21.23 5.24 -8.03
CA ALA A 314 20.98 4.27 -9.08
C ALA A 314 20.34 3.02 -8.46
N PHE A 315 19.35 2.44 -9.13
CA PHE A 315 18.65 1.25 -8.62
C PHE A 315 18.34 0.23 -9.72
N TYR A 316 18.22 -1.03 -9.29
CA TYR A 316 17.74 -2.14 -10.09
C TYR A 316 16.80 -3.01 -9.26
N ASN A 317 15.58 -3.21 -9.75
CA ASN A 317 14.55 -4.05 -9.15
C ASN A 317 14.21 -5.20 -10.11
N ASP A 318 14.25 -6.43 -9.62
CA ASP A 318 13.81 -7.64 -10.33
C ASP A 318 12.71 -8.30 -9.53
N ILE A 319 11.47 -8.13 -9.96
CA ILE A 319 10.26 -8.46 -9.22
C ILE A 319 9.58 -9.63 -9.91
N PHE A 320 9.47 -10.76 -9.23
CA PHE A 320 8.73 -11.93 -9.69
C PHE A 320 7.56 -12.25 -8.77
N LYS A 321 6.35 -12.30 -9.32
CA LYS A 321 5.12 -12.57 -8.58
C LYS A 321 4.29 -13.64 -9.31
N GLN A 322 4.21 -14.85 -8.76
CA GLN A 322 3.31 -15.90 -9.21
C GLN A 322 2.00 -15.84 -8.44
N SER A 323 0.90 -15.75 -9.16
CA SER A 323 -0.44 -15.77 -8.59
C SER A 323 -0.83 -17.18 -8.14
N PRO A 324 -1.75 -17.35 -7.18
CA PRO A 324 -2.32 -18.65 -6.90
C PRO A 324 -3.19 -19.15 -8.06
N PHE A 325 -3.41 -20.46 -8.09
CA PHE A 325 -4.38 -21.08 -8.97
C PHE A 325 -5.80 -20.80 -8.45
N ASN A 326 -6.70 -20.48 -9.38
CA ASN A 326 -8.12 -20.33 -9.06
C ASN A 326 -8.97 -21.15 -10.04
N LYS A 327 -9.80 -22.04 -9.50
CA LYS A 327 -10.68 -22.90 -10.28
C LYS A 327 -11.91 -22.16 -10.80
N PHE A 328 -12.37 -21.14 -10.06
CA PHE A 328 -13.54 -20.33 -10.38
C PHE A 328 -13.38 -18.90 -9.86
N SER A 329 -13.77 -17.91 -10.66
CA SER A 329 -14.10 -16.60 -10.14
C SER A 329 -15.49 -16.20 -10.61
N VAL A 330 -16.36 -15.97 -9.66
CA VAL A 330 -17.75 -15.57 -9.91
C VAL A 330 -17.87 -14.05 -10.06
N VAL A 331 -16.89 -13.29 -9.56
CA VAL A 331 -17.06 -11.87 -9.26
C VAL A 331 -16.51 -10.94 -10.32
N ASN A 332 -15.57 -11.35 -11.10
CA ASN A 332 -15.08 -10.54 -12.21
C ASN A 332 -14.88 -11.43 -13.43
N SER A 333 -15.61 -11.13 -14.46
CA SER A 333 -15.64 -11.74 -15.79
C SER A 333 -14.29 -11.98 -16.51
N GLN A 334 -13.18 -12.12 -15.79
CA GLN A 334 -11.82 -12.17 -16.32
C GLN A 334 -11.01 -13.38 -15.92
N VAL A 335 -11.66 -14.41 -15.43
CA VAL A 335 -10.93 -15.58 -15.02
C VAL A 335 -10.91 -16.58 -16.16
N TYR A 336 -9.69 -16.94 -16.53
CA TYR A 336 -9.45 -18.11 -17.33
C TYR A 336 -9.89 -19.32 -16.51
N ILE A 337 -11.05 -19.85 -16.80
CA ILE A 337 -11.61 -20.99 -16.06
C ILE A 337 -11.06 -22.25 -16.67
N PRO A 338 -10.44 -23.18 -15.90
CA PRO A 338 -10.31 -24.55 -16.36
C PRO A 338 -11.73 -25.07 -16.51
N VAL A 339 -12.08 -25.41 -17.71
CA VAL A 339 -13.42 -25.82 -18.06
C VAL A 339 -13.79 -27.05 -17.26
N ASN A 340 -14.97 -27.03 -16.65
CA ASN A 340 -15.53 -28.22 -16.05
C ASN A 340 -15.66 -29.32 -17.13
N PRO A 341 -14.92 -30.43 -17.03
CA PRO A 341 -15.00 -31.50 -18.01
C PRO A 341 -16.41 -32.11 -18.16
N ALA A 342 -17.36 -31.76 -17.26
CA ALA A 342 -18.75 -32.15 -17.37
C ALA A 342 -19.55 -31.38 -18.43
N VAL A 343 -18.99 -30.32 -19.04
CA VAL A 343 -19.65 -29.55 -20.11
C VAL A 343 -18.71 -29.35 -21.31
N PRO A 344 -18.15 -30.43 -21.89
CA PRO A 344 -17.16 -30.32 -22.95
C PRO A 344 -17.72 -29.84 -24.30
N THR A 345 -19.03 -29.74 -24.43
CA THR A 345 -19.69 -29.47 -25.71
C THR A 345 -19.78 -27.97 -26.08
N LEU A 346 -19.41 -27.08 -25.16
CA LEU A 346 -19.44 -25.63 -25.40
C LEU A 346 -18.07 -25.02 -25.63
N LEU A 347 -17.00 -25.83 -25.69
CA LEU A 347 -15.64 -25.35 -25.90
C LEU A 347 -15.30 -25.34 -27.38
N PRO A 348 -14.69 -24.25 -27.89
CA PRO A 348 -14.05 -24.27 -29.19
C PRO A 348 -13.02 -25.40 -29.31
N PRO A 349 -12.85 -25.97 -30.49
CA PRO A 349 -11.79 -26.96 -30.72
C PRO A 349 -10.41 -26.37 -30.37
N GLY A 350 -9.63 -27.10 -29.60
CA GLY A 350 -8.26 -26.69 -29.24
C GLY A 350 -8.10 -26.05 -27.86
N ILE A 351 -9.18 -25.89 -27.09
CA ILE A 351 -9.07 -25.53 -25.66
C ILE A 351 -8.89 -26.79 -24.84
N ASP A 352 -7.74 -26.92 -24.19
CA ASP A 352 -7.49 -27.96 -23.21
C ASP A 352 -8.12 -27.58 -21.86
N PRO A 353 -9.16 -28.32 -21.38
CA PRO A 353 -9.81 -28.01 -20.11
C PRO A 353 -8.92 -28.23 -18.89
N THR A 354 -7.78 -28.90 -19.05
CA THR A 354 -6.78 -29.13 -18.00
C THR A 354 -5.64 -28.13 -18.02
N ALA A 355 -5.63 -27.21 -19.02
CA ALA A 355 -4.57 -26.22 -19.14
C ALA A 355 -4.56 -25.25 -17.93
N ASP A 356 -3.37 -24.86 -17.51
CA ASP A 356 -3.12 -23.94 -16.38
C ASP A 356 -3.47 -22.47 -16.74
N PHE A 357 -4.68 -22.24 -17.25
CA PHE A 357 -5.11 -20.90 -17.69
C PHE A 357 -5.33 -19.92 -16.55
N ASN A 358 -5.50 -20.40 -15.32
CA ASN A 358 -5.87 -19.59 -14.19
C ASN A 358 -4.72 -19.23 -13.27
N GLN A 359 -3.51 -19.50 -13.69
CA GLN A 359 -2.33 -19.19 -12.92
C GLN A 359 -1.33 -18.43 -13.77
N THR A 360 -0.97 -17.25 -13.31
CA THR A 360 -0.04 -16.37 -14.02
C THR A 360 1.17 -16.05 -13.16
N ALA A 361 2.27 -15.71 -13.81
CA ALA A 361 3.44 -15.14 -13.19
C ALA A 361 3.78 -13.79 -13.84
N LEU A 362 3.92 -12.75 -13.03
CA LEU A 362 4.41 -11.43 -13.41
C LEU A 362 5.91 -11.37 -13.20
N GLN A 363 6.63 -10.86 -14.20
CA GLN A 363 8.02 -10.45 -14.11
C GLN A 363 8.11 -8.96 -14.44
N SER A 364 8.62 -8.13 -13.52
CA SER A 364 8.91 -6.72 -13.78
C SER A 364 10.36 -6.43 -13.45
N ARG A 365 11.10 -5.89 -14.41
CA ARG A 365 12.49 -5.46 -14.23
C ARG A 365 12.55 -3.96 -14.43
N ARG A 366 13.01 -3.29 -13.38
CA ARG A 366 13.04 -1.83 -13.35
C ARG A 366 14.42 -1.35 -12.96
N SER A 367 14.97 -0.41 -13.73
CA SER A 367 16.25 0.22 -13.41
C SER A 367 16.14 1.73 -13.60
N GLY A 368 16.90 2.48 -12.82
CA GLY A 368 16.83 3.94 -12.94
C GLY A 368 17.96 4.65 -12.25
N VAL A 369 18.05 5.94 -12.55
CA VAL A 369 18.96 6.88 -11.92
C VAL A 369 18.16 8.12 -11.53
N ASN A 370 18.31 8.54 -10.29
CA ASN A 370 17.78 9.79 -9.76
C ASN A 370 18.93 10.73 -9.42
N LEU A 371 18.84 11.95 -9.86
CA LEU A 371 19.73 13.06 -9.51
C LEU A 371 18.94 14.10 -8.75
N THR A 372 19.38 14.46 -7.57
CA THR A 372 18.78 15.54 -6.77
C THR A 372 19.88 16.50 -6.29
N ILE A 373 19.64 17.80 -6.41
CA ILE A 373 20.52 18.85 -5.90
C ILE A 373 19.68 19.78 -5.06
N ASN A 374 20.12 20.02 -3.81
CA ASN A 374 19.54 21.03 -2.94
C ASN A 374 20.46 22.25 -2.88
N THR A 375 20.02 23.32 -3.53
CA THR A 375 20.78 24.55 -3.73
C THR A 375 20.26 25.65 -2.80
N PRO A 376 21.10 26.20 -1.89
CA PRO A 376 20.74 27.42 -1.17
C PRO A 376 20.57 28.59 -2.17
N ILE A 377 19.45 29.32 -2.06
CA ILE A 377 19.15 30.47 -2.91
C ILE A 377 18.93 31.74 -2.05
N ASP A 378 19.80 31.93 -1.06
CA ASP A 378 19.76 33.02 -0.09
C ASP A 378 19.75 34.41 -0.72
N PHE A 379 20.13 34.52 -2.00
CA PHE A 379 20.04 35.78 -2.77
C PHE A 379 18.60 36.25 -3.00
N ILE A 380 17.59 35.37 -2.82
CA ILE A 380 16.15 35.73 -2.86
C ILE A 380 15.72 36.20 -1.48
N ILE A 381 15.78 35.32 -0.49
CA ILE A 381 15.55 35.56 0.94
C ILE A 381 16.45 34.58 1.68
N GLU A 382 17.12 35.02 2.76
CA GLU A 382 17.96 34.17 3.60
C GLU A 382 17.20 32.92 4.08
N GLY A 383 17.81 31.73 3.95
CA GLY A 383 17.22 30.43 4.26
C GLY A 383 16.35 29.84 3.16
N SER A 384 16.29 30.48 1.97
CA SER A 384 15.58 29.88 0.82
C SER A 384 16.37 28.75 0.19
N THR A 385 15.68 27.72 -0.23
CA THR A 385 16.26 26.53 -0.89
C THR A 385 15.55 26.20 -2.19
N LEU A 386 16.30 25.63 -3.14
CA LEU A 386 15.79 25.06 -4.37
C LEU A 386 16.23 23.61 -4.48
N THR A 387 15.30 22.69 -4.37
CA THR A 387 15.50 21.26 -4.65
C THR A 387 15.13 21.00 -6.10
N TRP A 388 16.08 20.54 -6.91
CA TRP A 388 15.88 20.28 -8.33
C TRP A 388 16.66 19.06 -8.79
N GLY A 389 16.26 18.51 -9.93
CA GLY A 389 16.94 17.34 -10.43
C GLY A 389 16.29 16.69 -11.64
N ALA A 390 16.77 15.50 -11.93
CA ALA A 390 16.33 14.69 -13.04
C ALA A 390 16.22 13.22 -12.68
N ASP A 391 15.26 12.53 -13.26
CA ASP A 391 15.08 11.09 -13.15
C ASP A 391 15.10 10.44 -14.54
N TYR A 392 15.65 9.25 -14.59
CA TYR A 392 15.47 8.35 -15.72
C TYR A 392 15.16 6.95 -15.20
N VAL A 393 14.11 6.33 -15.73
CA VAL A 393 13.68 4.98 -15.36
C VAL A 393 13.37 4.19 -16.64
N PHE A 394 13.87 2.98 -16.68
CA PHE A 394 13.48 1.95 -17.64
C PHE A 394 12.71 0.85 -16.91
N ASP A 395 11.56 0.48 -17.42
CA ASP A 395 10.69 -0.56 -16.90
C ASP A 395 10.36 -1.56 -18.01
N ASN A 396 10.50 -2.85 -17.71
CA ASN A 396 10.09 -3.94 -18.61
C ASN A 396 9.23 -4.91 -17.81
N THR A 397 8.01 -5.13 -18.30
CA THR A 397 7.00 -5.92 -17.58
C THR A 397 6.36 -6.95 -18.51
N GLU A 398 6.33 -8.19 -18.09
CA GLU A 398 5.65 -9.30 -18.76
C GLU A 398 4.84 -10.11 -17.74
N GLN A 399 3.69 -10.62 -18.14
CA GLN A 399 2.91 -11.57 -17.34
C GLN A 399 2.53 -12.76 -18.22
N ARG A 400 2.90 -13.95 -17.78
CA ARG A 400 2.69 -15.20 -18.51
C ARG A 400 1.83 -16.17 -17.71
N LEU A 401 1.08 -16.98 -18.44
CA LEU A 401 0.46 -18.18 -17.89
C LEU A 401 1.57 -19.18 -17.52
N VAL A 402 1.24 -20.10 -16.61
CA VAL A 402 2.16 -21.17 -16.18
C VAL A 402 2.61 -22.05 -17.33
N ASN A 403 1.82 -22.17 -18.40
CA ASN A 403 2.15 -22.88 -19.62
C ASN A 403 3.11 -22.11 -20.57
N GLY A 404 3.47 -20.87 -20.22
CA GLY A 404 4.41 -20.02 -20.96
C GLY A 404 3.79 -19.08 -21.99
N GLN A 405 2.46 -19.13 -22.19
CA GLN A 405 1.78 -18.16 -23.07
C GLN A 405 1.69 -16.79 -22.38
N ASP A 406 1.77 -15.71 -23.15
CA ASP A 406 1.60 -14.37 -22.61
C ASP A 406 0.16 -14.16 -22.17
N ALA A 407 -0.02 -13.69 -20.94
CA ALA A 407 -1.31 -13.33 -20.36
C ALA A 407 -1.65 -11.85 -20.59
N ILE A 408 -0.62 -11.02 -20.78
CA ILE A 408 -0.69 -9.63 -21.23
C ILE A 408 0.38 -9.39 -22.27
N ALA A 409 0.25 -8.34 -23.07
CA ALA A 409 1.30 -7.92 -23.97
C ALA A 409 2.58 -7.61 -23.18
N PRO A 410 3.75 -8.16 -23.57
CA PRO A 410 5.02 -7.68 -23.03
C PRO A 410 5.17 -6.18 -23.29
N THR A 411 5.64 -5.45 -22.29
CA THR A 411 5.60 -3.99 -22.32
C THR A 411 6.90 -3.43 -21.79
N SER A 412 7.46 -2.45 -22.47
CA SER A 412 8.62 -1.71 -21.99
C SER A 412 8.37 -0.20 -21.99
N GLN A 413 8.92 0.51 -21.00
CA GLN A 413 8.75 1.94 -20.88
C GLN A 413 10.04 2.64 -20.49
N HIS A 414 10.36 3.70 -21.22
CA HIS A 414 11.37 4.68 -20.84
C HIS A 414 10.68 5.92 -20.27
N SER A 415 11.09 6.35 -19.10
CA SER A 415 10.58 7.55 -18.44
C SER A 415 11.73 8.49 -18.15
N ALA A 416 11.61 9.74 -18.56
CA ALA A 416 12.56 10.80 -18.24
C ALA A 416 11.82 11.98 -17.60
N ALA A 417 12.37 12.54 -16.53
CA ALA A 417 11.71 13.64 -15.84
C ALA A 417 12.69 14.71 -15.38
N LEU A 418 12.16 15.93 -15.28
CA LEU A 418 12.82 17.07 -14.65
C LEU A 418 11.89 17.64 -13.57
N PHE A 419 12.44 18.04 -12.45
CA PHE A 419 11.65 18.65 -11.36
C PHE A 419 12.42 19.78 -10.69
N ALA A 420 11.66 20.73 -10.12
CA ALA A 420 12.18 21.77 -9.26
C ALA A 420 11.14 22.17 -8.23
N GLN A 421 11.56 22.41 -6.99
CA GLN A 421 10.75 22.90 -5.89
C GLN A 421 11.53 23.92 -5.09
N ALA A 422 10.96 25.11 -4.88
CA ALA A 422 11.51 26.14 -4.04
C ALA A 422 10.79 26.18 -2.69
N GLU A 423 11.54 26.50 -1.65
CA GLU A 423 11.04 26.87 -0.32
C GLU A 423 11.57 28.23 0.06
N ILE A 424 10.68 29.11 0.48
CA ILE A 424 10.98 30.51 0.73
C ILE A 424 10.37 30.93 2.06
N PRO A 425 11.20 31.25 3.08
CA PRO A 425 10.73 31.82 4.35
C PRO A 425 10.42 33.31 4.16
N ILE A 426 9.18 33.64 3.84
CA ILE A 426 8.73 35.02 3.57
C ILE A 426 8.85 35.87 4.82
N THR A 427 8.58 35.33 5.99
CA THR A 427 8.78 35.91 7.30
C THR A 427 9.23 34.83 8.28
N GLU A 428 9.59 35.21 9.50
CA GLU A 428 9.91 34.26 10.57
C GLU A 428 8.79 33.24 10.84
N ARG A 429 7.52 33.58 10.47
CA ARG A 429 6.34 32.74 10.72
C ARG A 429 5.68 32.21 9.46
N LEU A 430 6.05 32.69 8.29
CA LEU A 430 5.39 32.28 7.03
C LEU A 430 6.43 31.70 6.07
N ARG A 431 6.27 30.41 5.76
CA ARG A 431 7.04 29.70 4.74
C ARG A 431 6.12 29.34 3.59
N LEU A 432 6.57 29.62 2.37
CA LEU A 432 5.91 29.20 1.13
C LEU A 432 6.76 28.15 0.42
N SER A 433 6.09 27.19 -0.18
CA SER A 433 6.72 26.21 -1.06
C SER A 433 5.97 26.13 -2.39
N GLY A 434 6.70 25.82 -3.46
CA GLY A 434 6.09 25.61 -4.76
C GLY A 434 7.03 24.91 -5.71
N GLY A 435 6.47 24.07 -6.55
CA GLY A 435 7.28 23.26 -7.47
C GLY A 435 6.51 22.79 -8.70
N ALA A 436 7.28 22.28 -9.64
CA ALA A 436 6.78 21.67 -10.86
C ALA A 436 7.62 20.44 -11.23
N ARG A 437 7.00 19.47 -11.86
CA ARG A 437 7.64 18.31 -12.45
C ARG A 437 7.07 18.05 -13.83
N PHE A 438 7.96 17.77 -14.77
CA PHE A 438 7.62 17.33 -16.12
C PHE A 438 8.18 15.92 -16.34
N ASP A 439 7.31 15.01 -16.73
CA ASP A 439 7.62 13.62 -17.09
C ASP A 439 7.30 13.38 -18.56
N GLN A 440 8.20 12.70 -19.27
CA GLN A 440 8.02 12.20 -20.62
C GLN A 440 8.15 10.69 -20.61
N PHE A 441 7.18 10.01 -21.22
CA PHE A 441 7.11 8.56 -21.31
C PHE A 441 7.13 8.10 -22.75
N TYR A 442 7.90 7.05 -23.01
CA TYR A 442 7.92 6.30 -24.26
C TYR A 442 7.61 4.85 -23.92
N LEU A 443 6.41 4.43 -24.29
CA LEU A 443 5.87 3.11 -24.03
C LEU A 443 5.90 2.31 -25.33
N ASP A 444 6.43 1.10 -25.27
CA ASP A 444 6.42 0.11 -26.32
C ASP A 444 5.69 -1.14 -25.86
N VAL A 445 4.67 -1.55 -26.59
CA VAL A 445 3.81 -2.70 -26.34
C VAL A 445 3.93 -3.66 -27.47
N ASP A 446 4.38 -4.89 -27.18
CA ASP A 446 4.54 -5.93 -28.21
C ASP A 446 3.17 -6.45 -28.70
N ASP A 447 3.15 -6.90 -29.95
CA ASP A 447 2.05 -7.73 -30.44
C ASP A 447 1.93 -8.97 -29.58
N PHE A 448 0.72 -9.37 -29.22
CA PHE A 448 0.53 -10.59 -28.48
C PHE A 448 -0.75 -11.33 -28.89
N THR A 449 -0.81 -12.61 -28.57
CA THR A 449 -2.03 -13.38 -28.72
C THR A 449 -2.60 -13.67 -27.34
N ARG A 450 -3.73 -13.02 -27.02
CA ARG A 450 -4.46 -13.34 -25.80
C ARG A 450 -4.89 -14.81 -25.85
N PRO A 451 -4.53 -15.64 -24.87
CA PRO A 451 -4.92 -17.04 -24.84
C PRO A 451 -6.44 -17.21 -24.83
N ALA A 452 -6.91 -18.33 -25.33
CA ALA A 452 -8.30 -18.71 -25.20
C ALA A 452 -8.71 -18.72 -23.70
N ALA A 453 -9.90 -18.22 -23.42
CA ALA A 453 -10.43 -18.08 -22.08
C ALA A 453 -11.86 -18.62 -22.00
N ALA A 454 -12.37 -18.82 -20.81
CA ALA A 454 -13.78 -19.09 -20.60
C ALA A 454 -14.36 -18.07 -19.60
N VAL A 455 -15.57 -17.62 -19.84
CA VAL A 455 -16.28 -16.64 -19.03
C VAL A 455 -17.61 -17.25 -18.57
N LEU A 456 -17.94 -17.06 -17.30
CA LEU A 456 -19.24 -17.44 -16.77
C LEU A 456 -20.22 -16.30 -16.97
N VAL A 457 -21.28 -16.54 -17.76
CA VAL A 457 -22.37 -15.58 -17.96
C VAL A 457 -23.65 -16.22 -17.39
N GLY A 458 -24.09 -15.76 -16.24
CA GLY A 458 -25.13 -16.42 -15.47
C GLY A 458 -24.68 -17.83 -15.07
N SER A 459 -25.45 -18.86 -15.46
CA SER A 459 -25.10 -20.26 -15.23
C SER A 459 -24.38 -20.93 -16.43
N ASN A 460 -24.09 -20.16 -17.48
CA ASN A 460 -23.51 -20.71 -18.72
C ASN A 460 -22.02 -20.35 -18.82
N LEU A 461 -21.20 -21.37 -19.07
CA LEU A 461 -19.80 -21.19 -19.38
C LEU A 461 -19.63 -20.92 -20.88
N ILE A 462 -19.10 -19.75 -21.20
CA ILE A 462 -18.84 -19.33 -22.59
C ILE A 462 -17.31 -19.37 -22.79
N ALA A 463 -16.88 -20.10 -23.81
CA ALA A 463 -15.46 -20.11 -24.18
C ALA A 463 -15.18 -18.96 -25.17
N LEU A 464 -14.09 -18.24 -24.93
CA LEU A 464 -13.59 -17.17 -25.77
C LEU A 464 -12.36 -17.68 -26.54
N PRO A 465 -12.29 -17.51 -27.88
CA PRO A 465 -11.12 -17.92 -28.65
C PRO A 465 -9.88 -17.14 -28.27
N ALA A 466 -8.72 -17.63 -28.70
CA ALA A 466 -7.49 -16.85 -28.68
C ALA A 466 -7.62 -15.69 -29.69
N ILE A 467 -7.16 -14.49 -29.30
CA ILE A 467 -7.29 -13.28 -30.10
C ILE A 467 -5.93 -12.60 -30.24
N SER A 468 -5.56 -12.24 -31.48
CA SER A 468 -4.38 -11.42 -31.74
C SER A 468 -4.68 -9.95 -31.45
N VAL A 469 -3.80 -9.29 -30.69
CA VAL A 469 -3.87 -7.88 -30.35
C VAL A 469 -2.62 -7.22 -30.92
N GLU A 470 -2.80 -6.21 -31.75
CA GLU A 470 -1.70 -5.43 -32.30
C GLU A 470 -1.16 -4.46 -31.26
N GLY A 471 0.13 -4.52 -31.00
CA GLY A 471 0.85 -3.63 -30.12
C GLY A 471 1.08 -2.25 -30.74
N GLY A 472 2.10 -1.56 -30.28
CA GLY A 472 2.49 -0.25 -30.80
C GLY A 472 3.35 0.55 -29.87
N ALA A 473 3.89 1.65 -30.39
CA ALA A 473 4.68 2.61 -29.63
C ALA A 473 3.85 3.86 -29.33
N PHE A 474 3.90 4.31 -28.09
CA PHE A 474 3.12 5.43 -27.58
C PHE A 474 4.01 6.40 -26.82
N ASP A 475 3.75 7.68 -26.98
CA ASP A 475 4.37 8.71 -26.17
C ASP A 475 3.32 9.58 -25.47
N TYR A 476 3.57 9.90 -24.22
CA TYR A 476 2.73 10.79 -23.44
C TYR A 476 3.56 11.52 -22.37
N ASN A 477 3.01 12.59 -21.84
CA ASN A 477 3.69 13.39 -20.85
C ASN A 477 2.75 13.79 -19.72
N ALA A 478 3.33 14.18 -18.60
CA ALA A 478 2.62 14.74 -17.47
C ALA A 478 3.38 15.98 -16.96
N LEU A 479 2.67 17.09 -16.81
CA LEU A 479 3.18 18.26 -16.13
C LEU A 479 2.36 18.47 -14.87
N THR A 480 3.01 18.44 -13.71
CA THR A 480 2.37 18.52 -12.40
C THR A 480 2.96 19.65 -11.58
N PHE A 481 2.13 20.24 -10.73
CA PHE A 481 2.47 21.37 -9.88
C PHE A 481 2.17 21.08 -8.42
N ASN A 482 2.87 21.78 -7.53
CA ASN A 482 2.50 21.88 -6.12
C ASN A 482 2.72 23.31 -5.63
N ALA A 483 1.94 23.71 -4.63
CA ALA A 483 2.10 24.98 -3.93
C ALA A 483 1.59 24.82 -2.49
N GLY A 484 2.34 25.31 -1.51
CA GLY A 484 1.98 25.17 -0.12
C GLY A 484 2.42 26.36 0.72
N ALA A 485 1.79 26.48 1.88
CA ALA A 485 2.12 27.48 2.88
C ALA A 485 2.07 26.87 4.27
N VAL A 486 3.01 27.22 5.11
CA VAL A 486 3.03 26.95 6.54
C VAL A 486 3.10 28.25 7.30
N PHE A 487 2.21 28.44 8.27
CA PHE A 487 2.16 29.62 9.12
C PHE A 487 2.24 29.22 10.59
N ASP A 488 3.28 29.67 11.28
CA ASP A 488 3.46 29.46 12.71
C ASP A 488 2.53 30.38 13.50
N LEU A 489 1.44 29.82 14.05
CA LEU A 489 0.51 30.55 14.91
C LEU A 489 1.15 30.86 16.26
N THR A 490 1.84 29.86 16.83
CA THR A 490 2.73 29.96 18.00
C THR A 490 4.01 29.18 17.72
N GLU A 491 4.92 29.10 18.67
CA GLU A 491 6.11 28.23 18.55
C GLU A 491 5.74 26.77 18.49
N GLU A 492 4.61 26.38 19.13
CA GLU A 492 4.15 24.99 19.23
C GLU A 492 3.06 24.62 18.23
N MET A 493 2.46 25.60 17.51
CA MET A 493 1.28 25.36 16.67
C MET A 493 1.40 25.97 15.29
N GLN A 494 1.11 25.18 14.28
CA GLN A 494 1.18 25.55 12.87
C GLN A 494 -0.15 25.36 12.14
N LEU A 495 -0.48 26.30 11.29
CA LEU A 495 -1.47 26.17 10.21
C LEU A 495 -0.74 25.84 8.93
N PHE A 496 -1.22 24.86 8.17
CA PHE A 496 -0.70 24.57 6.85
C PHE A 496 -1.83 24.44 5.83
N GLY A 497 -1.48 24.65 4.58
CA GLY A 497 -2.37 24.42 3.46
C GLY A 497 -1.59 24.19 2.18
N ASN A 498 -2.09 23.28 1.35
CA ASN A 498 -1.43 22.95 0.11
C ASN A 498 -2.41 22.65 -1.01
N PHE A 499 -1.94 22.89 -2.23
CA PHE A 499 -2.41 22.34 -3.47
C PHE A 499 -1.32 21.45 -4.04
N SER A 500 -1.64 20.21 -4.41
CA SER A 500 -0.69 19.30 -5.03
C SER A 500 -1.34 18.46 -6.10
N GLN A 501 -0.58 18.21 -7.15
CA GLN A 501 -0.95 17.32 -8.23
C GLN A 501 -0.09 16.07 -8.18
N GLY A 502 -0.71 14.92 -8.44
CA GLY A 502 -0.05 13.65 -8.70
C GLY A 502 -0.69 13.01 -9.90
N TYR A 503 -0.02 12.04 -10.46
CA TYR A 503 -0.59 11.26 -11.56
C TYR A 503 -0.32 9.78 -11.36
N SER A 504 -1.18 8.96 -11.92
CA SER A 504 -0.95 7.52 -12.06
C SER A 504 -1.05 7.12 -13.52
N LEU A 505 -0.18 6.19 -13.90
CA LEU A 505 -0.37 5.46 -15.14
C LEU A 505 -1.44 4.42 -14.89
N THR A 506 -2.32 4.24 -15.83
CA THR A 506 -3.30 3.17 -15.76
C THR A 506 -2.60 1.83 -15.89
N ASP A 507 -3.08 0.80 -15.17
CA ASP A 507 -2.57 -0.57 -15.27
C ASP A 507 -2.72 -1.09 -16.71
N ILE A 508 -1.70 -0.82 -17.52
CA ILE A 508 -1.64 -1.16 -18.94
C ILE A 508 -1.77 -2.67 -19.14
N GLY A 509 -1.14 -3.45 -18.28
CA GLY A 509 -1.26 -4.91 -18.32
C GLY A 509 -2.69 -5.39 -18.05
N GLY A 510 -3.43 -4.71 -17.17
CA GLY A 510 -4.85 -4.97 -16.94
C GLY A 510 -5.70 -4.70 -18.19
N PHE A 511 -5.39 -3.64 -18.93
CA PHE A 511 -6.09 -3.31 -20.18
C PHE A 511 -5.76 -4.29 -21.28
N THR A 512 -4.51 -4.63 -21.51
CA THR A 512 -4.11 -5.59 -22.56
C THR A 512 -4.71 -6.97 -22.31
N ARG A 513 -4.80 -7.39 -21.05
CA ARG A 513 -5.48 -8.64 -20.68
C ARG A 513 -6.97 -8.63 -21.02
N ARG A 514 -7.61 -7.47 -20.98
CA ARG A 514 -9.04 -7.28 -21.27
C ARG A 514 -9.30 -6.95 -22.73
N ALA A 515 -8.31 -6.43 -23.44
CA ALA A 515 -8.45 -5.96 -24.81
C ALA A 515 -9.15 -6.96 -25.72
N GLY A 516 -8.73 -8.20 -25.69
CA GLY A 516 -9.36 -9.22 -26.53
C GLY A 516 -10.78 -9.65 -26.14
N LEU A 517 -11.30 -9.22 -24.99
CA LEU A 517 -12.71 -9.48 -24.64
C LEU A 517 -13.67 -8.60 -25.44
N ASN A 518 -13.16 -7.60 -26.14
CA ASN A 518 -13.93 -6.62 -26.89
C ASN A 518 -14.14 -6.99 -28.38
N SER A 519 -13.43 -7.98 -28.90
CA SER A 519 -13.69 -8.41 -30.28
C SER A 519 -14.91 -9.34 -30.30
N ASN A 520 -16.06 -8.75 -30.00
CA ASN A 520 -17.33 -9.46 -30.10
C ASN A 520 -17.52 -10.04 -31.51
N ALA A 521 -17.00 -9.38 -32.57
CA ALA A 521 -17.06 -9.86 -33.94
C ALA A 521 -16.37 -11.22 -34.09
N GLU A 522 -15.08 -11.32 -33.74
CA GLU A 522 -14.34 -12.59 -33.86
C GLU A 522 -14.87 -13.67 -32.92
N THR A 523 -15.28 -13.29 -31.71
CA THR A 523 -15.93 -14.21 -30.77
C THR A 523 -17.26 -14.73 -31.34
N CYS A 524 -18.08 -13.83 -31.87
CA CYS A 524 -19.35 -14.18 -32.45
C CYS A 524 -19.20 -15.04 -33.72
N ASP A 525 -18.24 -14.72 -34.57
CA ASP A 525 -17.93 -15.52 -35.78
C ASP A 525 -17.45 -16.91 -35.43
N ALA A 526 -16.63 -17.08 -34.36
CA ALA A 526 -16.15 -18.37 -33.90
C ALA A 526 -17.31 -19.30 -33.43
N TYR A 527 -18.39 -18.76 -32.91
CA TYR A 527 -19.57 -19.52 -32.47
C TYR A 527 -20.56 -19.83 -33.61
N GLY A 528 -20.41 -19.20 -34.76
CA GLY A 528 -21.27 -19.41 -35.93
C GLY A 528 -22.73 -18.97 -35.71
N THR A 529 -23.49 -18.95 -36.79
CA THR A 529 -24.85 -18.38 -36.84
C THR A 529 -25.89 -19.07 -35.95
N THR A 530 -25.60 -20.25 -35.41
CA THR A 530 -26.54 -21.02 -34.58
C THR A 530 -26.52 -20.57 -33.13
N ILE A 531 -25.35 -20.16 -32.59
CA ILE A 531 -25.18 -19.76 -31.18
C ILE A 531 -25.18 -18.25 -31.02
N GLN A 532 -24.76 -17.48 -32.02
CA GLN A 532 -24.78 -16.02 -32.04
C GLN A 532 -26.08 -15.40 -31.50
N PRO A 533 -27.29 -15.83 -31.93
CA PRO A 533 -28.51 -15.25 -31.44
C PRO A 533 -28.80 -15.46 -29.94
N LEU A 534 -28.10 -16.40 -29.31
CA LEU A 534 -28.25 -16.70 -27.90
C LEU A 534 -27.31 -15.87 -27.01
N LEU A 535 -26.37 -15.15 -27.61
CA LEU A 535 -25.39 -14.33 -26.93
C LEU A 535 -25.81 -12.85 -27.06
N PRO A 536 -26.26 -12.18 -26.00
CA PRO A 536 -26.76 -10.80 -26.07
C PRO A 536 -25.73 -9.82 -26.67
N PHE A 537 -24.44 -10.09 -26.46
CA PHE A 537 -23.35 -9.27 -26.99
C PHE A 537 -23.06 -9.50 -28.49
N CYS A 538 -23.64 -10.52 -29.11
CA CYS A 538 -23.53 -10.79 -30.54
C CYS A 538 -24.65 -10.14 -31.39
N THR A 539 -25.60 -9.45 -30.78
CA THR A 539 -26.74 -8.86 -31.51
C THR A 539 -26.48 -7.46 -32.06
N ASN A 540 -25.47 -6.75 -31.55
CA ASN A 540 -25.05 -5.42 -32.04
C ASN A 540 -23.53 -5.31 -31.95
N VAL A 541 -22.80 -5.97 -32.84
CA VAL A 541 -21.35 -5.97 -32.85
C VAL A 541 -20.83 -4.85 -33.75
N PRO A 542 -20.22 -3.79 -33.23
CA PRO A 542 -19.41 -2.91 -34.06
C PRO A 542 -18.15 -3.66 -34.53
N ASP A 543 -17.67 -3.34 -35.73
CA ASP A 543 -16.39 -3.83 -36.27
C ASP A 543 -15.24 -3.30 -35.41
N TYR A 544 -14.81 -4.06 -34.43
CA TYR A 544 -13.62 -3.71 -33.62
C TYR A 544 -12.46 -4.64 -33.97
N ALA A 545 -11.63 -4.17 -34.88
CA ALA A 545 -10.23 -4.56 -34.83
C ALA A 545 -9.60 -3.80 -33.65
N ILE A 546 -9.17 -4.49 -32.60
CA ILE A 546 -8.58 -3.83 -31.45
C ILE A 546 -7.10 -3.65 -31.72
N SER A 547 -6.73 -2.40 -32.01
CA SER A 547 -5.35 -1.96 -31.83
C SER A 547 -5.20 -1.47 -30.40
N TYR A 548 -4.05 -1.66 -29.80
CA TYR A 548 -3.74 -1.10 -28.48
C TYR A 548 -3.93 0.43 -28.45
N ALA A 549 -3.70 1.10 -29.59
CA ALA A 549 -3.92 2.53 -29.76
C ALA A 549 -5.36 2.98 -29.43
N ASP A 550 -6.36 2.10 -29.64
CA ASP A 550 -7.76 2.43 -29.39
C ASP A 550 -8.13 2.35 -27.91
N ILE A 551 -7.29 1.73 -27.08
CA ILE A 551 -7.55 1.49 -25.66
C ILE A 551 -6.52 2.12 -24.71
N ALA A 552 -5.44 2.72 -25.22
CA ALA A 552 -4.41 3.35 -24.40
C ALA A 552 -5.01 4.53 -23.61
N PRO A 553 -5.20 4.42 -22.29
CA PRO A 553 -5.77 5.51 -21.53
C PRO A 553 -4.76 6.61 -21.25
N GLU A 554 -5.24 7.83 -21.12
CA GLU A 554 -4.44 8.95 -20.65
C GLU A 554 -4.04 8.75 -19.17
N PRO A 555 -2.90 9.33 -18.74
CA PRO A 555 -2.53 9.34 -17.32
C PRO A 555 -3.63 10.00 -16.48
N GLN A 556 -4.00 9.36 -15.38
CA GLN A 556 -4.92 9.97 -14.41
C GLN A 556 -4.23 11.08 -13.66
N LEU A 557 -4.62 12.33 -13.88
CA LEU A 557 -4.17 13.47 -13.11
C LEU A 557 -5.10 13.70 -11.91
N VAL A 558 -4.51 13.81 -10.72
CA VAL A 558 -5.24 14.02 -9.47
C VAL A 558 -4.82 15.36 -8.86
N ASN A 559 -5.80 16.21 -8.57
CA ASN A 559 -5.62 17.46 -7.84
C ASN A 559 -6.04 17.26 -6.38
N THR A 560 -5.17 17.56 -5.44
CA THR A 560 -5.47 17.50 -4.01
C THR A 560 -5.34 18.90 -3.39
N TYR A 561 -6.35 19.31 -2.66
CA TYR A 561 -6.39 20.49 -1.81
C TYR A 561 -6.46 20.01 -0.36
N GLU A 562 -5.57 20.48 0.48
CA GLU A 562 -5.50 20.11 1.88
C GLU A 562 -5.26 21.34 2.75
N ALA A 563 -5.90 21.38 3.92
CA ALA A 563 -5.61 22.36 4.96
C ALA A 563 -5.69 21.68 6.33
N GLY A 564 -4.83 22.10 7.26
CA GLY A 564 -4.80 21.51 8.58
C GLY A 564 -4.06 22.33 9.62
N LEU A 565 -4.19 21.89 10.85
CA LEU A 565 -3.50 22.38 12.03
C LEU A 565 -2.70 21.22 12.61
N ARG A 566 -1.50 21.51 13.09
CA ARG A 566 -0.68 20.57 13.86
C ARG A 566 0.02 21.31 14.99
N GLY A 567 0.34 20.61 16.06
CA GLY A 567 1.04 21.18 17.19
C GLY A 567 1.68 20.16 18.10
N ASP A 568 2.68 20.64 18.83
CA ASP A 568 3.39 19.89 19.86
C ASP A 568 3.68 20.82 21.05
N TRP A 569 3.07 20.49 22.19
CA TRP A 569 3.22 21.20 23.46
C TRP A 569 4.02 20.37 24.48
N GLY A 570 4.78 19.41 23.99
CA GLY A 570 5.54 18.47 24.83
C GLY A 570 4.66 17.34 25.37
N THR A 571 3.74 17.63 26.27
CA THR A 571 2.82 16.65 26.83
C THR A 571 1.62 16.33 25.95
N TYR A 572 1.31 17.18 24.98
CA TYR A 572 0.25 16.99 24.00
C TYR A 572 0.77 17.26 22.60
N ARG A 573 0.57 16.32 21.70
CA ARG A 573 0.90 16.44 20.29
C ARG A 573 -0.21 15.92 19.41
N GLY A 574 -0.39 16.52 18.24
CA GLY A 574 -1.43 16.07 17.32
C GLY A 574 -1.72 17.02 16.18
N GLY A 575 -2.68 16.61 15.37
CA GLY A 575 -3.10 17.38 14.21
C GLY A 575 -4.47 17.01 13.71
N ILE A 576 -5.02 17.92 12.94
CA ILE A 576 -6.25 17.74 12.16
C ILE A 576 -6.02 18.24 10.76
N SER A 577 -6.44 17.49 9.74
CA SER A 577 -6.47 17.97 8.36
C SER A 577 -7.79 17.62 7.68
N ALA A 578 -8.15 18.44 6.70
CA ALA A 578 -9.27 18.19 5.80
C ALA A 578 -8.77 18.29 4.37
N TYR A 579 -9.27 17.44 3.50
CA TYR A 579 -8.84 17.37 2.11
C TYR A 579 -9.97 17.17 1.13
N LEU A 580 -9.74 17.62 -0.09
CA LEU A 580 -10.54 17.36 -1.29
C LEU A 580 -9.59 16.93 -2.41
N SER A 581 -9.84 15.77 -3.00
CA SER A 581 -9.08 15.22 -4.12
C SER A 581 -10.01 15.04 -5.32
N THR A 582 -9.65 15.61 -6.47
CA THR A 582 -10.45 15.54 -7.72
C THR A 582 -9.61 14.96 -8.85
N SER A 583 -10.25 14.26 -9.76
CA SER A 583 -9.66 13.80 -11.01
C SER A 583 -10.70 13.85 -12.11
N ASP A 584 -10.30 14.37 -13.26
CA ASP A 584 -11.16 14.39 -14.45
C ASP A 584 -11.03 13.11 -15.31
N HIS A 585 -9.98 12.30 -15.04
CA HIS A 585 -9.62 11.09 -15.77
C HIS A 585 -9.46 9.91 -14.80
N GLY A 586 -10.42 9.71 -13.92
CA GLY A 586 -10.53 8.47 -13.14
C GLY A 586 -10.76 7.30 -14.08
N VAL A 587 -10.13 6.16 -13.81
CA VAL A 587 -10.25 5.00 -14.68
C VAL A 587 -11.29 4.05 -14.10
N ALA A 588 -12.40 3.86 -14.82
CA ALA A 588 -13.37 2.81 -14.58
C ALA A 588 -13.43 1.87 -15.79
N TYR A 589 -13.58 0.59 -15.52
CA TYR A 589 -13.86 -0.39 -16.55
C TYR A 589 -15.34 -0.75 -16.50
N ASP A 590 -16.06 -0.38 -17.55
CA ASP A 590 -17.45 -0.78 -17.74
C ASP A 590 -17.49 -2.20 -18.31
N ILE A 591 -17.87 -3.16 -17.47
CA ILE A 591 -17.98 -4.57 -17.84
C ILE A 591 -19.08 -4.77 -18.88
N ALA A 592 -20.19 -4.03 -18.79
CA ALA A 592 -21.33 -4.21 -19.68
C ALA A 592 -21.07 -3.63 -21.08
N ALA A 593 -20.43 -2.45 -21.12
CA ALA A 593 -20.04 -1.81 -22.39
C ALA A 593 -18.68 -2.33 -22.89
N ASN A 594 -18.00 -3.15 -22.08
CA ASN A 594 -16.67 -3.71 -22.37
C ASN A 594 -15.66 -2.65 -22.84
N ARG A 595 -15.66 -1.52 -22.18
CA ARG A 595 -14.77 -0.39 -22.50
C ARG A 595 -14.16 0.21 -21.24
N VAL A 596 -12.99 0.78 -21.42
CA VAL A 596 -12.42 1.67 -20.43
C VAL A 596 -13.09 3.02 -20.57
N SER A 597 -13.63 3.53 -19.50
CA SER A 597 -14.09 4.91 -19.42
C SER A 597 -13.17 5.69 -18.47
N GLN A 598 -12.84 6.90 -18.86
CA GLN A 598 -12.21 7.86 -17.98
C GLN A 598 -13.31 8.72 -17.39
N GLN A 599 -13.46 8.69 -16.08
CA GLN A 599 -14.56 9.31 -15.38
C GLN A 599 -14.05 10.36 -14.39
N LYS A 600 -14.89 11.37 -14.16
CA LYS A 600 -14.65 12.33 -13.09
C LYS A 600 -14.78 11.66 -11.73
N GLU A 601 -13.85 11.94 -10.83
CA GLU A 601 -13.88 11.45 -9.47
C GLU A 601 -13.66 12.58 -8.47
N ARG A 602 -14.27 12.47 -7.30
CA ARG A 602 -14.07 13.35 -6.17
C ARG A 602 -14.05 12.56 -4.88
N VAL A 603 -12.96 12.70 -4.10
CA VAL A 603 -12.81 12.10 -2.78
C VAL A 603 -12.52 13.21 -1.77
N TRP A 604 -13.15 13.14 -0.61
CA TRP A 604 -12.92 14.10 0.48
C TRP A 604 -12.89 13.40 1.83
N GLY A 605 -12.26 14.05 2.80
CA GLY A 605 -12.17 13.48 4.13
C GLY A 605 -11.60 14.43 5.16
N VAL A 606 -11.63 13.96 6.39
CA VAL A 606 -11.03 14.62 7.56
C VAL A 606 -10.26 13.58 8.35
N GLU A 607 -9.07 13.93 8.77
CA GLU A 607 -8.18 13.08 9.57
C GLU A 607 -7.77 13.81 10.83
N VAL A 608 -7.70 13.08 11.93
CA VAL A 608 -7.29 13.58 13.24
C VAL A 608 -6.34 12.57 13.86
N ASN A 609 -5.26 13.04 14.43
CA ASN A 609 -4.41 12.26 15.33
C ASN A 609 -4.09 13.09 16.57
N ALA A 610 -3.99 12.43 17.71
CA ALA A 610 -3.64 13.08 18.96
C ALA A 610 -2.96 12.08 19.91
N GLU A 611 -1.99 12.57 20.64
CA GLU A 611 -1.31 11.84 21.71
C GLU A 611 -1.09 12.77 22.90
N PHE A 612 -1.29 12.25 24.11
CA PHE A 612 -1.22 12.99 25.35
C PHE A 612 -0.49 12.16 26.40
N ASP A 613 0.66 12.67 26.84
CA ASP A 613 1.40 12.12 27.96
C ASP A 613 0.80 12.65 29.28
N LEU A 614 -0.14 11.87 29.84
CA LEU A 614 -0.84 12.26 31.06
C LEU A 614 0.10 12.40 32.26
N ASN A 615 1.11 11.52 32.31
CA ASN A 615 2.23 11.54 33.24
C ASN A 615 3.27 10.50 32.75
N GLU A 616 4.37 10.32 33.51
CA GLU A 616 5.42 9.36 33.18
C GLU A 616 4.93 7.89 33.04
N MET A 617 3.77 7.57 33.61
CA MET A 617 3.18 6.23 33.58
C MET A 617 2.20 6.03 32.42
N PHE A 618 1.44 7.05 32.02
CA PHE A 618 0.34 6.91 31.06
C PHE A 618 0.46 7.83 29.88
N THR A 619 0.50 7.25 28.68
CA THR A 619 0.30 7.93 27.40
C THR A 619 -1.03 7.49 26.82
N LEU A 620 -1.88 8.43 26.46
CA LEU A 620 -3.14 8.23 25.76
C LEU A 620 -2.98 8.70 24.31
N GLY A 621 -3.45 7.92 23.37
CA GLY A 621 -3.36 8.36 21.98
C GLY A 621 -4.46 7.77 21.11
N GLY A 622 -4.51 8.27 19.89
CA GLY A 622 -5.44 7.77 18.91
C GLY A 622 -5.49 8.57 17.63
N SER A 623 -6.22 8.00 16.68
CA SER A 623 -6.48 8.62 15.40
C SER A 623 -7.88 8.32 14.91
N ALA A 624 -8.42 9.18 14.07
CA ALA A 624 -9.69 8.96 13.40
C ALA A 624 -9.66 9.52 11.98
N ALA A 625 -10.34 8.86 11.05
CA ALA A 625 -10.53 9.33 9.70
C ALA A 625 -11.99 9.18 9.27
N TYR A 626 -12.43 10.14 8.48
CA TYR A 626 -13.61 10.09 7.65
C TYR A 626 -13.19 10.20 6.20
N VAL A 627 -13.59 9.26 5.37
CA VAL A 627 -13.30 9.22 3.92
C VAL A 627 -14.58 8.91 3.17
N GLU A 628 -14.91 9.70 2.15
CA GLU A 628 -16.00 9.42 1.24
C GLU A 628 -15.65 9.90 -0.18
N GLY A 629 -16.26 9.29 -1.19
CA GLY A 629 -15.98 9.65 -2.57
C GLY A 629 -17.13 9.30 -3.52
N LYS A 630 -17.17 10.03 -4.61
CA LYS A 630 -18.12 9.87 -5.70
C LYS A 630 -17.43 9.94 -7.05
N TYR A 631 -18.08 9.41 -8.07
CA TYR A 631 -17.60 9.44 -9.44
C TYR A 631 -18.77 9.56 -10.42
N ASP A 632 -18.50 9.98 -11.61
CA ASP A 632 -19.48 10.04 -12.73
C ASP A 632 -19.69 8.60 -13.24
N ALA A 633 -20.66 7.89 -12.68
CA ALA A 633 -20.87 6.46 -12.92
C ALA A 633 -21.53 6.19 -14.29
N ASP A 634 -22.40 7.09 -14.75
CA ASP A 634 -23.13 6.93 -16.00
C ASP A 634 -22.43 7.61 -17.20
N GLY A 635 -21.38 8.40 -16.93
CA GLY A 635 -20.56 9.05 -17.96
C GLY A 635 -21.21 10.25 -18.60
N ASP A 636 -22.16 10.89 -17.90
CA ASP A 636 -22.88 12.10 -18.41
C ASP A 636 -22.08 13.39 -18.22
N GLY A 637 -20.90 13.30 -17.57
CA GLY A 637 -19.98 14.41 -17.30
C GLY A 637 -20.27 15.14 -16.00
N THR A 638 -21.23 14.69 -15.19
CA THR A 638 -21.57 15.23 -13.87
C THR A 638 -21.52 14.13 -12.81
N ILE A 639 -21.30 14.49 -11.56
CA ILE A 639 -21.30 13.54 -10.44
C ILE A 639 -22.65 13.66 -9.72
N GLY A 640 -23.47 12.65 -9.82
CA GLY A 640 -24.79 12.57 -9.22
C GLY A 640 -24.79 12.40 -7.69
N ASP A 641 -26.00 12.48 -7.10
CA ASP A 641 -26.11 12.41 -5.63
C ASP A 641 -25.89 11.00 -5.07
N ASP A 642 -26.19 9.96 -5.82
CA ASP A 642 -26.06 8.54 -5.40
C ASP A 642 -24.89 7.80 -6.06
N GLU A 643 -24.04 8.50 -6.81
CA GLU A 643 -22.89 7.93 -7.51
C GLU A 643 -21.65 7.82 -6.63
N TYR A 644 -21.71 6.97 -5.64
CA TYR A 644 -20.60 6.71 -4.74
C TYR A 644 -19.54 5.81 -5.36
N LEU A 645 -18.28 6.08 -5.01
CA LEU A 645 -17.17 5.17 -5.35
C LEU A 645 -17.45 3.76 -4.80
N PRO A 646 -17.06 2.71 -5.55
CA PRO A 646 -17.31 1.33 -5.13
C PRO A 646 -16.53 0.96 -3.86
N ASN A 647 -17.03 -0.06 -3.16
CA ASN A 647 -16.48 -0.49 -1.87
C ASN A 647 -15.00 -0.90 -1.94
N ASN A 648 -14.51 -1.43 -3.06
CA ASN A 648 -13.11 -1.77 -3.25
C ASN A 648 -12.17 -0.53 -3.35
N ARG A 649 -12.75 0.67 -3.44
CA ARG A 649 -12.01 1.95 -3.37
C ARG A 649 -12.11 2.55 -1.97
N ILE A 650 -13.28 2.48 -1.34
CA ILE A 650 -13.54 2.98 0.01
C ILE A 650 -14.31 1.90 0.78
N PRO A 651 -13.61 0.96 1.44
CA PRO A 651 -14.27 -0.15 2.15
C PRO A 651 -14.90 0.26 3.48
N THR A 652 -14.53 1.40 4.03
CA THR A 652 -15.09 1.96 5.27
C THR A 652 -15.14 3.48 5.20
N THR A 653 -16.21 4.07 5.73
CA THR A 653 -16.34 5.54 5.77
C THR A 653 -15.66 6.14 6.99
N TYR A 654 -15.69 5.46 8.13
CA TYR A 654 -15.05 5.90 9.38
C TYR A 654 -14.11 4.82 9.88
N LYS A 655 -12.90 5.24 10.21
CA LYS A 655 -11.90 4.41 10.87
C LYS A 655 -11.38 5.13 12.11
N GLY A 656 -11.09 4.40 13.18
CA GLY A 656 -10.56 4.95 14.41
C GLY A 656 -9.65 3.98 15.13
N LEU A 657 -8.63 4.53 15.77
CA LEU A 657 -7.75 3.86 16.71
C LEU A 657 -7.72 4.68 17.99
N ALA A 658 -7.88 4.03 19.14
CA ALA A 658 -7.61 4.62 20.45
C ALA A 658 -6.70 3.69 21.24
N TYR A 659 -5.72 4.23 21.94
CA TYR A 659 -4.80 3.41 22.73
C TYR A 659 -4.40 4.07 24.03
N VAL A 660 -3.99 3.24 24.97
CA VAL A 660 -3.36 3.61 26.24
C VAL A 660 -2.06 2.83 26.34
N VAL A 661 -0.96 3.54 26.53
CA VAL A 661 0.32 2.94 26.88
C VAL A 661 0.58 3.20 28.36
N THR A 662 0.89 2.14 29.10
CA THR A 662 1.20 2.22 30.53
C THR A 662 2.64 1.76 30.75
N HIS A 663 3.47 2.66 31.24
CA HIS A 663 4.86 2.40 31.59
C HIS A 663 4.97 2.18 33.11
N PHE A 664 5.43 1.01 33.51
CA PHE A 664 5.66 0.69 34.91
C PHE A 664 7.13 0.89 35.28
N GLU A 665 7.41 1.25 36.54
CA GLU A 665 8.78 1.52 37.05
C GLU A 665 9.82 0.41 36.81
N ASN A 666 9.38 -0.79 36.48
CA ASN A 666 10.27 -1.95 36.29
C ASN A 666 10.48 -2.30 34.81
N ASP A 667 10.46 -1.33 33.90
CA ASP A 667 10.58 -1.51 32.45
C ASP A 667 9.56 -2.50 31.83
N LEU A 668 8.38 -2.57 32.44
CA LEU A 668 7.23 -3.26 31.89
C LEU A 668 6.33 -2.25 31.21
N THR A 669 6.00 -2.47 29.95
CA THR A 669 5.05 -1.64 29.19
C THR A 669 3.83 -2.46 28.83
N LEU A 670 2.65 -1.90 29.06
CA LEU A 670 1.36 -2.44 28.63
C LEU A 670 0.74 -1.47 27.64
N ARG A 671 0.41 -1.97 26.45
CA ARG A 671 -0.36 -1.24 25.43
C ARG A 671 -1.73 -1.88 25.26
N THR A 672 -2.78 -1.08 25.36
CA THR A 672 -4.16 -1.48 25.12
C THR A 672 -4.70 -0.64 23.99
N GLU A 673 -5.26 -1.29 22.97
CA GLU A 673 -5.78 -0.62 21.78
C GLU A 673 -7.24 -0.99 21.52
N LEU A 674 -8.00 -0.04 21.02
CA LEU A 674 -9.32 -0.21 20.44
C LEU A 674 -9.29 0.24 19.00
N GLU A 675 -9.39 -0.70 18.07
CA GLU A 675 -9.51 -0.47 16.63
C GLU A 675 -10.97 -0.53 16.21
N MET A 676 -11.42 0.44 15.43
CA MET A 676 -12.81 0.56 15.02
C MET A 676 -12.90 0.92 13.54
N PHE A 677 -13.84 0.32 12.83
CA PHE A 677 -14.23 0.74 11.48
C PHE A 677 -15.75 0.60 11.30
N SER A 678 -16.31 1.56 10.57
CA SER A 678 -17.73 1.53 10.25
C SER A 678 -18.00 0.60 9.08
N GLY A 679 -19.21 0.09 9.03
CA GLY A 679 -19.78 -0.45 7.81
C GLY A 679 -19.99 0.63 6.75
N ARG A 680 -20.30 0.20 5.54
CA ARG A 680 -20.65 1.06 4.42
C ARG A 680 -21.83 0.50 3.65
N ASP A 681 -22.89 1.31 3.50
CA ASP A 681 -24.18 0.99 2.91
C ASP A 681 -24.47 1.82 1.64
N ARG A 682 -23.42 2.29 0.95
CA ARG A 682 -23.52 3.16 -0.23
C ARG A 682 -23.76 2.41 -1.52
N ILE A 683 -23.40 1.14 -1.56
CA ILE A 683 -23.53 0.27 -2.73
C ILE A 683 -24.57 -0.79 -2.38
N ALA A 684 -25.71 -0.74 -3.07
CA ALA A 684 -26.90 -1.55 -2.75
C ALA A 684 -26.65 -3.07 -2.87
N GLU A 685 -25.71 -3.46 -3.74
CA GLU A 685 -25.36 -4.85 -3.99
C GLU A 685 -24.43 -5.44 -2.93
N GLN A 686 -23.83 -4.61 -2.08
CA GLN A 686 -22.90 -5.04 -1.04
C GLN A 686 -22.87 -4.07 0.15
N GLU A 687 -23.57 -4.40 1.20
CA GLU A 687 -23.44 -3.73 2.49
C GLU A 687 -22.26 -4.30 3.27
N LEU A 688 -21.43 -3.42 3.84
CA LEU A 688 -20.27 -3.80 4.65
C LEU A 688 -20.53 -3.51 6.14
N ASP A 689 -20.15 -4.45 7.00
CA ASP A 689 -20.37 -4.39 8.44
C ASP A 689 -19.36 -3.53 9.21
N SER A 690 -19.75 -3.11 10.41
CA SER A 690 -18.89 -2.40 11.37
C SER A 690 -18.22 -3.39 12.32
N ALA A 691 -17.00 -3.08 12.76
CA ALA A 691 -16.36 -3.83 13.84
C ALA A 691 -15.60 -2.94 14.81
N ALA A 692 -15.40 -3.49 16.03
CA ALA A 692 -14.56 -2.93 17.08
C ALA A 692 -13.75 -4.05 17.71
N LEU A 693 -12.43 -3.92 17.66
CA LEU A 693 -11.48 -4.95 18.11
C LEU A 693 -10.61 -4.38 19.23
N VAL A 694 -10.41 -5.14 20.28
CA VAL A 694 -9.49 -4.79 21.36
C VAL A 694 -8.23 -5.63 21.26
N ASN A 695 -7.08 -4.97 21.30
CA ASN A 695 -5.77 -5.60 21.29
C ASN A 695 -5.00 -5.25 22.57
N LEU A 696 -4.16 -6.17 23.03
CA LEU A 696 -3.28 -6.00 24.19
C LEU A 696 -1.86 -6.42 23.80
N ALA A 697 -0.87 -5.63 24.19
CA ALA A 697 0.53 -6.00 24.12
C ALA A 697 1.22 -5.68 25.45
N VAL A 698 2.07 -6.58 25.90
CA VAL A 698 2.89 -6.43 27.09
C VAL A 698 4.34 -6.70 26.71
N SER A 699 5.23 -5.79 27.03
CA SER A 699 6.65 -5.97 26.83
C SER A 699 7.41 -5.73 28.13
N LYS A 700 8.45 -6.54 28.37
CA LYS A 700 9.37 -6.43 29.52
C LYS A 700 10.79 -6.36 29.01
N LYS A 701 11.44 -5.24 29.25
CA LYS A 701 12.88 -5.08 29.05
C LYS A 701 13.64 -5.55 30.30
N PHE A 702 14.73 -6.29 30.09
CA PHE A 702 15.60 -6.79 31.16
C PHE A 702 16.94 -6.04 31.15
N ALA A 703 17.66 -6.11 32.25
CA ALA A 703 18.94 -5.42 32.44
C ALA A 703 20.04 -5.78 31.43
N ASN A 704 19.90 -6.88 30.72
CA ASN A 704 20.83 -7.31 29.64
C ASN A 704 20.32 -6.91 28.25
N ASP A 705 19.48 -5.88 28.15
CA ASP A 705 18.84 -5.39 26.93
C ASP A 705 18.01 -6.42 26.14
N SER A 706 17.67 -7.56 26.79
CA SER A 706 16.70 -8.46 26.19
C SER A 706 15.29 -7.99 26.46
N VAL A 707 14.37 -8.30 25.52
CA VAL A 707 12.95 -7.93 25.62
C VAL A 707 12.09 -9.19 25.43
N LEU A 708 11.19 -9.43 26.34
CA LEU A 708 10.13 -10.42 26.22
C LEU A 708 8.81 -9.71 25.95
N SER A 709 8.14 -10.08 24.86
CA SER A 709 6.85 -9.48 24.48
C SER A 709 5.77 -10.55 24.36
N PHE A 710 4.58 -10.21 24.82
CA PHE A 710 3.37 -11.01 24.73
C PHE A 710 2.25 -10.13 24.15
N ALA A 711 1.55 -10.60 23.11
CA ALA A 711 0.46 -9.87 22.48
C ALA A 711 -0.79 -10.75 22.38
N VAL A 712 -1.95 -10.15 22.51
CA VAL A 712 -3.25 -10.74 22.24
C VAL A 712 -4.01 -9.81 21.31
N ARG A 713 -4.32 -10.27 20.12
CA ARG A 713 -5.16 -9.53 19.16
C ARG A 713 -6.58 -10.08 19.20
N ASN A 714 -7.56 -9.20 18.97
CA ASN A 714 -8.97 -9.50 19.08
C ASN A 714 -9.28 -10.20 20.42
N VAL A 715 -8.97 -9.55 21.52
CA VAL A 715 -9.03 -10.10 22.90
C VAL A 715 -10.35 -10.80 23.21
N PHE A 716 -11.47 -10.23 22.72
CA PHE A 716 -12.82 -10.75 22.98
C PHE A 716 -13.26 -11.82 21.97
N ASP A 717 -12.37 -12.23 21.05
CA ASP A 717 -12.69 -13.18 19.96
C ASP A 717 -13.93 -12.74 19.18
N THR A 718 -14.02 -11.44 18.93
CA THR A 718 -15.16 -10.85 18.22
C THR A 718 -15.21 -11.41 16.81
N TYR A 719 -16.31 -12.06 16.46
CA TYR A 719 -16.61 -12.39 15.08
C TYR A 719 -17.03 -11.14 14.32
N TYR A 720 -16.47 -10.93 13.15
CA TYR A 720 -16.81 -9.81 12.27
C TYR A 720 -16.57 -10.16 10.82
N ILE A 721 -17.19 -9.43 9.92
CA ILE A 721 -16.91 -9.49 8.49
C ILE A 721 -15.90 -8.40 8.15
N ASN A 722 -14.80 -8.78 7.50
CA ASN A 722 -13.73 -7.86 7.14
C ASN A 722 -14.16 -6.99 5.95
N PRO A 723 -14.28 -5.67 6.08
CA PRO A 723 -14.84 -4.82 5.04
C PRO A 723 -13.95 -4.77 3.78
N THR A 724 -12.64 -4.70 3.93
CA THR A 724 -11.71 -4.60 2.80
C THR A 724 -11.60 -5.91 2.03
N ALA A 725 -11.55 -7.03 2.75
CA ALA A 725 -11.55 -8.35 2.14
C ALA A 725 -12.85 -8.62 1.40
N SER A 726 -13.99 -8.30 2.00
CA SER A 726 -15.31 -8.49 1.39
C SER A 726 -15.51 -7.57 0.18
N ALA A 727 -15.09 -6.30 0.28
CA ALA A 727 -15.12 -5.37 -0.84
C ALA A 727 -14.29 -5.83 -2.03
N THR A 728 -13.14 -6.48 -1.76
CA THR A 728 -12.28 -7.02 -2.81
C THR A 728 -12.94 -8.18 -3.53
N ARG A 729 -13.69 -9.01 -2.82
CA ARG A 729 -14.25 -10.27 -3.33
C ARG A 729 -15.68 -10.16 -3.81
N GLY A 730 -16.42 -9.14 -3.35
CA GLY A 730 -17.85 -9.05 -3.59
C GLY A 730 -18.66 -10.15 -2.88
N ALA A 731 -18.10 -10.69 -1.79
CA ALA A 731 -18.72 -11.71 -0.94
C ALA A 731 -18.22 -11.52 0.49
N ASP A 732 -18.99 -11.93 1.49
CA ASP A 732 -18.62 -11.79 2.89
C ASP A 732 -17.41 -12.65 3.25
N VAL A 733 -16.41 -12.01 3.84
CA VAL A 733 -15.17 -12.65 4.28
C VAL A 733 -15.02 -12.45 5.79
N PRO A 734 -14.94 -13.53 6.59
CA PRO A 734 -14.73 -13.40 8.01
C PRO A 734 -13.43 -12.69 8.35
N GLY A 735 -13.43 -11.95 9.44
CA GLY A 735 -12.22 -11.41 10.02
C GLY A 735 -11.50 -12.41 10.92
N LEU A 736 -10.21 -12.17 11.16
CA LEU A 736 -9.37 -13.03 12.01
C LEU A 736 -9.89 -13.05 13.46
N GLY A 737 -10.00 -14.24 14.02
CA GLY A 737 -10.29 -14.50 15.42
C GLY A 737 -9.14 -14.12 16.36
N ARG A 738 -9.26 -14.48 17.63
CA ARG A 738 -8.25 -14.14 18.64
C ARG A 738 -6.93 -14.90 18.41
N THR A 739 -5.83 -14.12 18.36
CA THR A 739 -4.48 -14.67 18.34
C THR A 739 -3.71 -14.30 19.60
N VAL A 740 -2.76 -15.17 19.96
CA VAL A 740 -1.77 -14.93 21.02
C VAL A 740 -0.38 -15.08 20.45
N GLY A 741 0.48 -14.11 20.75
CA GLY A 741 1.87 -14.06 20.30
C GLY A 741 2.83 -13.97 21.50
N LEU A 742 3.98 -14.63 21.36
CA LEU A 742 5.10 -14.52 22.30
C LEU A 742 6.37 -14.32 21.49
N SER A 743 7.19 -13.34 21.86
CA SER A 743 8.49 -13.13 21.25
C SER A 743 9.55 -12.80 22.29
N TYR A 744 10.78 -13.18 21.97
CA TYR A 744 11.98 -12.86 22.75
C TYR A 744 13.05 -12.29 21.84
N GLN A 745 13.57 -11.14 22.22
CA GLN A 745 14.66 -10.45 21.54
C GLN A 745 15.84 -10.29 22.47
N VAL A 746 17.05 -10.49 21.98
CA VAL A 746 18.30 -10.23 22.72
C VAL A 746 19.32 -9.58 21.81
N THR A 747 20.06 -8.62 22.35
CA THR A 747 21.14 -7.90 21.67
C THR A 747 22.46 -8.16 22.42
N PHE A 748 23.53 -8.49 21.67
CA PHE A 748 24.85 -8.82 22.15
C PHE A 748 25.88 -7.78 21.74
#